data_3b69b868493bd0a1f13b6a76803b2842
#
_entry.id   3b69b868493bd0a1f13b6a76803b2842
#
_cell.length_a   1.000
_cell.length_b   1.000
_cell.length_c   1.000
_cell.angle_alpha   90.00
_cell.angle_beta   90.00
_cell.angle_gamma   90.00
#
_symmetry.space_group_name_H-M   'P 1'
#
loop_
_entity.id
_entity.type
_entity.pdbx_description
1 polymer ?
#
loop_
_entity_poly.entity_id
_entity_poly.type
_entity_poly.pdbx_seq_one_letter_code
_entity_poly.pdbx_strand_id
1 'polypeptide(L)'
;MEKEILYGTAYYPEYLPCERTRKDLKMMKQAGMNVVRIAESTWSTLEPAEGVFDFSYIDRVLAAARDEQMCVIIGTPTYAVPSWLVKKDPEVMVETEEGRSHYGHRQLINLLNPSFRFYAERVIRRLAEHTAGNPQVIGFQVDNETKHYGNMGAEMQQAFLEYLKEKYQTTENFNTAFGLAYWSNSIHSWEDFPDLRGCINGGLMTEFEAFCQRTAAQYLAWQAEIIGEYKREDQFITHNLDFQWKKFGADIAQDGYSYGVQPQICHYEAAQALTLAGTDIYHPTQDALTGAEIAFGGDEIRCLKDQNYLVLECQAQGFKYWTPYPGQLRLHAYSHLASGAEGVLYWNWHSIHCGYETYWKGILSHDLQPNPAYEEICRVGREWKTLGNKLKGLRKENKIALAVDNRSLTALQWFPIDRDLSYNDVVRWMYDSLYEMNLECDIVDAAALDPEKYRMIVTPALYCASEELLGRLEAFAKKGGVLVSSFKSFVADPQVRVYADTQPHILHSVFGMSYNQFTDPGTASIKGQPVQYFAELLKCEEAESLADYEHPYWGAYAGITRCQKEKGHAYYVGCFTSREILKEVYEKAAKDAGILRMGPELEFPVIVRSGVTQEGKKLHYLLHYSQEKREISCPFACVRNLLDGKVYEKGSRISLSDWDVKILEEEERHD
;
A
#
# COMPACT_ATOMS: atom_id res chain seq x y z
N MET A 1 24.99 6.32 -2.32
CA MET A 1 23.64 6.52 -1.71
C MET A 1 23.66 6.82 -0.19
N GLU A 2 24.76 6.76 0.48
CA GLU A 2 24.76 6.75 1.96
C GLU A 2 24.43 8.08 2.67
N LYS A 3 24.37 9.21 2.02
CA LYS A 3 24.31 10.51 2.73
C LYS A 3 23.13 11.43 2.44
N GLU A 4 22.34 11.22 1.38
CA GLU A 4 21.28 12.17 1.02
C GLU A 4 19.92 11.47 0.83
N ILE A 5 18.83 12.18 1.15
CA ILE A 5 17.47 11.78 0.77
C ILE A 5 17.35 11.89 -0.76
N LEU A 6 16.81 10.90 -1.42
CA LEU A 6 16.53 10.97 -2.85
C LEU A 6 15.31 11.89 -3.07
N TYR A 7 15.53 12.99 -3.77
CA TYR A 7 14.50 13.97 -4.08
C TYR A 7 14.46 14.26 -5.56
N GLY A 8 13.35 14.01 -6.21
CA GLY A 8 13.32 14.10 -7.65
C GLY A 8 11.95 13.95 -8.29
N THR A 9 11.95 13.44 -9.50
CA THR A 9 10.73 13.32 -10.31
C THR A 9 10.89 12.23 -11.38
N ALA A 10 9.78 11.64 -11.81
CA ALA A 10 9.70 10.97 -13.09
C ALA A 10 9.86 12.01 -14.21
N TYR A 11 10.61 11.68 -15.24
CA TYR A 11 10.95 12.60 -16.33
C TYR A 11 10.79 11.93 -17.69
N TYR A 12 9.90 12.49 -18.50
CA TYR A 12 9.54 11.96 -19.81
C TYR A 12 9.82 12.99 -20.91
N PRO A 13 11.11 13.12 -21.36
CA PRO A 13 11.45 14.05 -22.44
C PRO A 13 10.70 13.73 -23.75
N GLU A 14 10.29 12.46 -23.93
CA GLU A 14 9.50 12.00 -25.07
C GLU A 14 8.06 12.53 -25.10
N TYR A 15 7.54 13.02 -23.97
CA TYR A 15 6.19 13.63 -23.88
C TYR A 15 6.21 15.15 -24.07
N LEU A 16 7.40 15.74 -24.13
CA LEU A 16 7.55 17.17 -24.26
C LEU A 16 7.37 17.64 -25.72
N PRO A 17 6.76 18.81 -25.95
CA PRO A 17 6.58 19.35 -27.30
C PRO A 17 7.88 19.82 -27.95
N CYS A 18 8.98 19.93 -27.19
CA CYS A 18 10.29 20.38 -27.68
C CYS A 18 11.42 19.84 -26.80
N GLU A 19 12.62 19.77 -27.36
CA GLU A 19 13.83 19.34 -26.64
C GLU A 19 14.20 20.34 -25.53
N ARG A 20 14.23 19.86 -24.27
CA ARG A 20 14.50 20.69 -23.09
C ARG A 20 15.43 20.02 -22.06
N THR A 21 15.91 18.81 -22.33
CA THR A 21 16.56 17.95 -21.33
C THR A 21 17.62 18.69 -20.49
N ARG A 22 18.54 19.41 -21.11
CA ARG A 22 19.56 20.19 -20.37
C ARG A 22 18.96 21.30 -19.51
N LYS A 23 17.95 22.03 -20.02
CA LYS A 23 17.28 23.08 -19.30
C LYS A 23 16.52 22.51 -18.11
N ASP A 24 15.80 21.42 -18.30
CA ASP A 24 14.96 20.82 -17.28
C ASP A 24 15.80 20.23 -16.14
N LEU A 25 16.86 19.46 -16.42
CA LEU A 25 17.74 18.94 -15.36
C LEU A 25 18.42 20.06 -14.57
N LYS A 26 18.81 21.14 -15.24
CA LYS A 26 19.33 22.33 -14.55
C LYS A 26 18.28 22.97 -13.62
N MET A 27 17.02 23.07 -14.04
CA MET A 27 15.92 23.58 -13.20
C MET A 27 15.62 22.64 -12.03
N MET A 28 15.64 21.32 -12.26
CA MET A 28 15.51 20.32 -11.20
C MET A 28 16.62 20.46 -10.15
N LYS A 29 17.88 20.59 -10.59
CA LYS A 29 19.01 20.82 -9.69
C LYS A 29 18.87 22.12 -8.88
N GLN A 30 18.38 23.19 -9.51
CA GLN A 30 18.07 24.46 -8.83
C GLN A 30 16.95 24.31 -7.81
N ALA A 31 16.00 23.41 -8.05
CA ALA A 31 14.95 23.05 -7.09
C ALA A 31 15.45 22.16 -5.93
N GLY A 32 16.73 21.78 -5.93
CA GLY A 32 17.32 20.93 -4.90
C GLY A 32 17.15 19.42 -5.17
N MET A 33 16.68 19.05 -6.36
CA MET A 33 16.55 17.65 -6.74
C MET A 33 17.92 17.03 -7.06
N ASN A 34 18.03 15.72 -6.82
CA ASN A 34 19.26 14.95 -7.01
C ASN A 34 19.06 13.65 -7.82
N VAL A 35 17.82 13.31 -8.16
CA VAL A 35 17.50 12.08 -8.92
C VAL A 35 16.37 12.30 -9.92
N VAL A 36 16.42 11.58 -11.05
CA VAL A 36 15.30 11.43 -11.98
C VAL A 36 15.08 9.96 -12.30
N ARG A 37 13.82 9.59 -12.56
CA ARG A 37 13.42 8.27 -13.04
C ARG A 37 12.97 8.38 -14.49
N ILE A 38 13.47 7.48 -15.36
CA ILE A 38 13.22 7.50 -16.81
C ILE A 38 13.05 6.09 -17.37
N ALA A 39 12.56 5.99 -18.56
CA ALA A 39 12.59 4.86 -19.49
C ALA A 39 11.47 3.83 -19.37
N GLU A 40 10.74 3.72 -18.28
CA GLU A 40 9.74 2.67 -18.05
C GLU A 40 8.62 2.62 -19.10
N SER A 41 8.36 3.70 -19.85
CA SER A 41 7.28 3.76 -20.86
C SER A 41 7.78 3.82 -22.31
N THR A 42 9.04 3.44 -22.58
CA THR A 42 9.71 3.83 -23.83
C THR A 42 10.09 2.67 -24.74
N TRP A 43 9.46 1.50 -24.66
CA TRP A 43 9.87 0.35 -25.48
C TRP A 43 9.88 0.66 -26.97
N SER A 44 8.82 1.27 -27.52
CA SER A 44 8.79 1.64 -28.95
C SER A 44 9.80 2.71 -29.34
N THR A 45 10.28 3.52 -28.41
CA THR A 45 11.36 4.49 -28.62
C THR A 45 12.71 3.80 -28.62
N LEU A 46 12.92 2.86 -27.68
CA LEU A 46 14.17 2.09 -27.57
C LEU A 46 14.32 1.04 -28.66
N GLU A 47 13.23 0.50 -29.16
CA GLU A 47 13.17 -0.51 -30.20
C GLU A 47 12.06 -0.17 -31.20
N PRO A 48 12.28 0.83 -32.08
CA PRO A 48 11.29 1.31 -33.04
C PRO A 48 10.89 0.27 -34.11
N ALA A 49 11.75 -0.69 -34.36
CA ALA A 49 11.48 -1.88 -35.16
C ALA A 49 12.19 -3.08 -34.56
N GLU A 50 11.68 -4.27 -34.81
CA GLU A 50 12.23 -5.52 -34.27
C GLU A 50 13.77 -5.61 -34.46
N GLY A 51 14.50 -5.67 -33.35
CA GLY A 51 15.95 -5.80 -33.30
C GLY A 51 16.73 -4.52 -33.65
N VAL A 52 16.05 -3.40 -33.89
CA VAL A 52 16.68 -2.10 -34.13
C VAL A 52 16.59 -1.28 -32.84
N PHE A 53 17.73 -1.03 -32.19
CA PHE A 53 17.80 -0.31 -30.94
C PHE A 53 18.32 1.11 -31.07
N ASP A 54 17.67 2.08 -30.40
CA ASP A 54 18.10 3.47 -30.31
C ASP A 54 18.01 3.94 -28.83
N PHE A 55 19.17 4.14 -28.22
CA PHE A 55 19.29 4.65 -26.83
C PHE A 55 19.63 6.13 -26.77
N SER A 56 19.57 6.84 -27.91
CA SER A 56 20.02 8.24 -28.02
C SER A 56 19.34 9.19 -27.04
N TYR A 57 18.07 8.96 -26.69
CA TYR A 57 17.38 9.79 -25.71
C TYR A 57 17.89 9.53 -24.28
N ILE A 58 18.16 8.27 -23.93
CA ILE A 58 18.77 7.90 -22.63
C ILE A 58 20.14 8.54 -22.50
N ASP A 59 20.96 8.47 -23.54
CA ASP A 59 22.30 9.07 -23.57
C ASP A 59 22.25 10.59 -23.35
N ARG A 60 21.26 11.28 -23.95
CA ARG A 60 21.05 12.72 -23.70
C ARG A 60 20.71 13.00 -22.24
N VAL A 61 19.83 12.21 -21.61
CA VAL A 61 19.47 12.38 -20.20
C VAL A 61 20.67 12.07 -19.30
N LEU A 62 21.38 10.98 -19.53
CA LEU A 62 22.57 10.60 -18.76
C LEU A 62 23.68 11.65 -18.86
N ALA A 63 23.90 12.22 -20.06
CA ALA A 63 24.87 13.31 -20.25
C ALA A 63 24.45 14.57 -19.45
N ALA A 64 23.19 14.96 -19.52
CA ALA A 64 22.69 16.11 -18.77
C ALA A 64 22.71 15.85 -17.25
N ALA A 65 22.41 14.62 -16.80
CA ALA A 65 22.47 14.22 -15.39
C ALA A 65 23.92 14.27 -14.86
N ARG A 66 24.90 13.85 -15.67
CA ARG A 66 26.31 13.99 -15.34
C ARG A 66 26.71 15.46 -15.18
N ASP A 67 26.34 16.32 -16.13
CA ASP A 67 26.67 17.74 -16.12
C ASP A 67 26.10 18.45 -14.88
N GLU A 68 24.92 18.04 -14.40
CA GLU A 68 24.24 18.60 -13.21
C GLU A 68 24.49 17.77 -11.93
N GLN A 69 25.32 16.73 -11.96
CA GLN A 69 25.58 15.84 -10.84
C GLN A 69 24.29 15.28 -10.22
N MET A 70 23.42 14.74 -11.06
CA MET A 70 22.18 14.07 -10.67
C MET A 70 22.28 12.57 -10.88
N CYS A 71 21.53 11.83 -10.08
CA CYS A 71 21.36 10.38 -10.20
C CYS A 71 20.22 10.05 -11.16
N VAL A 72 20.22 8.82 -11.68
CA VAL A 72 19.19 8.32 -12.60
C VAL A 72 18.74 6.93 -12.14
N ILE A 73 17.43 6.71 -12.10
CA ILE A 73 16.81 5.39 -11.98
C ILE A 73 16.30 5.01 -13.37
N ILE A 74 16.68 3.84 -13.86
CA ILE A 74 16.28 3.33 -15.18
C ILE A 74 15.11 2.35 -14.99
N GLY A 75 13.98 2.63 -15.64
CA GLY A 75 12.84 1.72 -15.68
C GLY A 75 12.92 0.77 -16.88
N THR A 76 12.58 -0.53 -16.69
CA THR A 76 12.39 -1.44 -17.81
C THR A 76 11.05 -1.14 -18.49
N PRO A 77 10.98 -1.08 -19.84
CA PRO A 77 9.84 -0.51 -20.54
C PRO A 77 8.73 -1.53 -20.85
N THR A 78 8.68 -2.63 -20.12
CA THR A 78 7.96 -3.84 -20.50
C THR A 78 6.44 -3.71 -20.48
N TYR A 79 5.88 -2.81 -19.67
CA TYR A 79 4.44 -2.58 -19.65
C TYR A 79 3.91 -1.85 -20.91
N ALA A 80 4.79 -1.18 -21.65
CA ALA A 80 4.45 -0.37 -22.83
C ALA A 80 4.82 -1.11 -24.11
N VAL A 81 4.11 -2.18 -24.42
CA VAL A 81 4.38 -3.06 -25.59
C VAL A 81 4.35 -2.27 -26.89
N PRO A 82 5.35 -2.42 -27.79
CA PRO A 82 5.35 -1.74 -29.06
C PRO A 82 4.35 -2.36 -30.05
N SER A 83 3.77 -1.53 -30.92
CA SER A 83 2.75 -1.94 -31.89
C SER A 83 3.23 -3.03 -32.86
N TRP A 84 4.52 -3.03 -33.21
CA TRP A 84 5.08 -4.05 -34.09
C TRP A 84 5.03 -5.45 -33.48
N LEU A 85 5.18 -5.56 -32.14
CA LEU A 85 5.09 -6.85 -31.44
C LEU A 85 3.64 -7.35 -31.42
N VAL A 86 2.68 -6.49 -31.09
CA VAL A 86 1.25 -6.86 -31.10
C VAL A 86 0.77 -7.23 -32.51
N LYS A 87 1.30 -6.56 -33.54
CA LYS A 87 0.99 -6.93 -34.94
C LYS A 87 1.59 -8.28 -35.33
N LYS A 88 2.76 -8.62 -34.80
CA LYS A 88 3.45 -9.89 -35.03
C LYS A 88 2.79 -11.05 -34.31
N ASP A 89 2.44 -10.85 -33.07
CA ASP A 89 1.79 -11.81 -32.21
C ASP A 89 0.71 -11.11 -31.36
N PRO A 90 -0.57 -11.14 -31.79
CA PRO A 90 -1.67 -10.55 -31.03
C PRO A 90 -1.93 -11.22 -29.69
N GLU A 91 -1.42 -12.44 -29.46
CA GLU A 91 -1.61 -13.20 -28.21
C GLU A 91 -0.77 -12.67 -27.05
N VAL A 92 0.15 -11.71 -27.31
CA VAL A 92 0.82 -10.94 -26.26
C VAL A 92 -0.13 -10.09 -25.44
N MET A 93 -1.30 -9.77 -26.01
CA MET A 93 -2.36 -9.05 -25.26
C MET A 93 -3.14 -10.01 -24.37
N VAL A 94 -3.42 -9.57 -23.14
CA VAL A 94 -4.14 -10.39 -22.16
C VAL A 94 -5.54 -10.78 -22.67
N GLU A 95 -5.95 -12.00 -22.36
CA GLU A 95 -7.31 -12.49 -22.56
C GLU A 95 -8.02 -12.56 -21.20
N THR A 96 -9.07 -11.76 -21.02
CA THR A 96 -9.91 -11.71 -19.84
C THR A 96 -11.20 -12.52 -20.04
N GLU A 97 -12.10 -12.52 -19.05
CA GLU A 97 -13.46 -13.08 -19.25
C GLU A 97 -14.22 -12.43 -20.41
N GLU A 98 -13.97 -11.14 -20.67
CA GLU A 98 -14.63 -10.37 -21.73
C GLU A 98 -14.00 -10.62 -23.11
N GLY A 99 -12.90 -11.36 -23.16
CA GLY A 99 -12.15 -11.65 -24.37
C GLY A 99 -10.77 -10.98 -24.39
N ARG A 100 -10.11 -11.05 -25.58
CA ARG A 100 -8.76 -10.52 -25.75
C ARG A 100 -8.76 -9.00 -25.79
N SER A 101 -7.86 -8.40 -24.98
CA SER A 101 -7.67 -6.95 -24.95
C SER A 101 -7.07 -6.42 -26.25
N HIS A 102 -7.37 -5.16 -26.54
CA HIS A 102 -6.89 -4.48 -27.76
C HIS A 102 -5.65 -3.62 -27.47
N TYR A 103 -4.80 -3.48 -28.48
CA TYR A 103 -3.67 -2.54 -28.44
C TYR A 103 -4.13 -1.10 -28.21
N GLY A 104 -3.34 -0.32 -27.47
CA GLY A 104 -3.60 1.09 -27.16
C GLY A 104 -3.95 1.36 -25.71
N HIS A 105 -4.29 0.35 -24.95
CA HIS A 105 -4.36 0.43 -23.49
C HIS A 105 -3.01 0.01 -22.90
N ARG A 106 -2.57 0.68 -21.84
CA ARG A 106 -1.39 0.27 -21.08
C ARG A 106 -1.69 -0.94 -20.21
N GLN A 107 -0.66 -1.73 -19.89
CA GLN A 107 -0.72 -2.78 -18.86
C GLN A 107 -1.74 -3.90 -19.13
N LEU A 108 -2.01 -4.22 -20.38
CA LEU A 108 -2.92 -5.31 -20.75
C LEU A 108 -2.17 -6.42 -21.47
N ILE A 109 -1.19 -7.02 -20.79
CA ILE A 109 -0.22 -7.95 -21.35
C ILE A 109 -0.41 -9.34 -20.73
N ASN A 110 -0.33 -10.37 -21.57
CA ASN A 110 -0.23 -11.74 -21.12
C ASN A 110 1.21 -12.03 -20.62
N LEU A 111 1.41 -11.95 -19.31
CA LEU A 111 2.73 -12.14 -18.68
C LEU A 111 3.34 -13.52 -18.91
N LEU A 112 2.55 -14.52 -19.34
CA LEU A 112 3.00 -15.89 -19.64
C LEU A 112 3.26 -16.13 -21.12
N ASN A 113 2.87 -15.21 -22.03
CA ASN A 113 3.04 -15.39 -23.44
C ASN A 113 4.54 -15.54 -23.82
N PRO A 114 4.95 -16.63 -24.51
CA PRO A 114 6.37 -16.87 -24.81
C PRO A 114 7.00 -15.81 -25.73
N SER A 115 6.26 -15.28 -26.70
CA SER A 115 6.76 -14.22 -27.58
C SER A 115 7.00 -12.94 -26.77
N PHE A 116 6.05 -12.55 -25.93
CA PHE A 116 6.22 -11.41 -25.04
C PHE A 116 7.48 -11.57 -24.17
N ARG A 117 7.63 -12.74 -23.49
CA ARG A 117 8.80 -13.03 -22.66
C ARG A 117 10.11 -12.91 -23.42
N PHE A 118 10.17 -13.48 -24.61
CA PHE A 118 11.37 -13.43 -25.46
C PHE A 118 11.77 -11.98 -25.81
N TYR A 119 10.80 -11.16 -26.24
CA TYR A 119 11.10 -9.78 -26.65
C TYR A 119 11.32 -8.87 -25.43
N ALA A 120 10.62 -9.08 -24.34
CA ALA A 120 10.82 -8.35 -23.08
C ALA A 120 12.22 -8.62 -22.52
N GLU A 121 12.66 -9.89 -22.47
CA GLU A 121 14.03 -10.22 -22.07
C GLU A 121 15.07 -9.51 -22.93
N ARG A 122 14.87 -9.51 -24.24
CA ARG A 122 15.79 -8.87 -25.20
C ARG A 122 15.93 -7.38 -24.91
N VAL A 123 14.84 -6.65 -24.75
CA VAL A 123 14.91 -5.20 -24.50
C VAL A 123 15.49 -4.90 -23.13
N ILE A 124 15.16 -5.69 -22.09
CA ILE A 124 15.75 -5.55 -20.75
C ILE A 124 17.26 -5.72 -20.80
N ARG A 125 17.74 -6.81 -21.42
CA ARG A 125 19.19 -7.10 -21.55
C ARG A 125 19.92 -5.99 -22.28
N ARG A 126 19.40 -5.52 -23.41
CA ARG A 126 20.01 -4.43 -24.18
C ARG A 126 20.04 -3.11 -23.40
N LEU A 127 18.97 -2.78 -22.69
CA LEU A 127 18.89 -1.60 -21.84
C LEU A 127 19.89 -1.68 -20.67
N ALA A 128 19.93 -2.82 -19.97
CA ALA A 128 20.83 -3.03 -18.84
C ALA A 128 22.30 -3.01 -19.29
N GLU A 129 22.65 -3.70 -20.38
CA GLU A 129 23.99 -3.68 -20.96
C GLU A 129 24.46 -2.25 -21.29
N HIS A 130 23.55 -1.43 -21.83
CA HIS A 130 23.84 -0.05 -22.21
C HIS A 130 24.00 0.88 -20.99
N THR A 131 23.25 0.68 -19.92
CA THR A 131 23.10 1.68 -18.84
C THR A 131 23.78 1.31 -17.53
N ALA A 132 23.93 0.02 -17.19
CA ALA A 132 24.40 -0.40 -15.87
C ALA A 132 25.81 0.12 -15.51
N GLY A 133 26.70 0.23 -16.48
CA GLY A 133 28.07 0.77 -16.28
C GLY A 133 28.15 2.28 -16.05
N ASN A 134 27.05 3.03 -16.28
CA ASN A 134 27.06 4.48 -16.13
C ASN A 134 27.02 4.90 -14.66
N PRO A 135 27.94 5.77 -14.18
CA PRO A 135 28.01 6.15 -12.75
C PRO A 135 26.80 6.95 -12.25
N GLN A 136 26.03 7.61 -13.11
CA GLN A 136 24.81 8.30 -12.73
C GLN A 136 23.65 7.33 -12.42
N VAL A 137 23.69 6.10 -12.97
CA VAL A 137 22.63 5.10 -12.74
C VAL A 137 22.83 4.47 -11.36
N ILE A 138 21.87 4.72 -10.45
CA ILE A 138 21.91 4.26 -9.06
C ILE A 138 21.01 3.05 -8.81
N GLY A 139 20.13 2.71 -9.73
CA GLY A 139 19.24 1.56 -9.61
C GLY A 139 18.34 1.39 -10.82
N PHE A 140 17.62 0.28 -10.79
CA PHE A 140 16.66 -0.11 -11.81
C PHE A 140 15.28 -0.29 -11.20
N GLN A 141 14.26 0.24 -11.86
CA GLN A 141 12.87 -0.15 -11.61
C GLN A 141 12.49 -1.21 -12.63
N VAL A 142 12.03 -2.36 -12.18
CA VAL A 142 11.52 -3.41 -13.07
C VAL A 142 10.04 -3.16 -13.34
N ASP A 143 9.64 -3.11 -14.61
CA ASP A 143 8.28 -2.87 -15.06
C ASP A 143 7.61 -1.61 -14.44
N ASN A 144 6.28 -1.52 -14.48
CA ASN A 144 5.54 -0.40 -13.91
C ASN A 144 4.16 -0.86 -13.41
N GLU A 145 3.86 -0.67 -12.12
CA GLU A 145 2.57 -0.99 -11.48
C GLU A 145 2.03 -2.36 -11.93
N THR A 146 2.87 -3.38 -11.88
CA THR A 146 2.58 -4.72 -12.43
C THR A 146 1.43 -5.41 -11.72
N LYS A 147 0.55 -6.01 -12.51
CA LYS A 147 -0.63 -6.76 -12.07
C LYS A 147 -0.81 -8.01 -12.94
N HIS A 148 -1.71 -8.89 -12.57
CA HIS A 148 -2.08 -10.03 -13.43
C HIS A 148 -3.13 -9.65 -14.50
N TYR A 149 -3.69 -8.44 -14.45
CA TYR A 149 -4.59 -7.84 -15.45
C TYR A 149 -5.85 -8.65 -15.75
N GLY A 150 -6.32 -9.50 -14.84
CA GLY A 150 -7.49 -10.35 -15.02
C GLY A 150 -7.28 -11.44 -16.08
N ASN A 151 -6.06 -11.93 -16.25
CA ASN A 151 -5.72 -12.94 -17.26
C ASN A 151 -6.47 -14.26 -17.04
N MET A 152 -7.34 -14.61 -18.00
CA MET A 152 -8.10 -15.86 -18.08
C MET A 152 -7.73 -16.67 -19.35
N GLY A 153 -6.65 -16.30 -20.01
CA GLY A 153 -6.18 -16.94 -21.24
C GLY A 153 -5.74 -18.39 -21.04
N ALA A 154 -5.61 -19.11 -22.16
CA ALA A 154 -5.31 -20.55 -22.15
C ALA A 154 -4.00 -20.85 -21.41
N GLU A 155 -2.95 -20.04 -21.59
CA GLU A 155 -1.66 -20.24 -20.91
C GLU A 155 -1.78 -20.10 -19.39
N MET A 156 -2.58 -19.13 -18.91
CA MET A 156 -2.80 -18.94 -17.48
C MET A 156 -3.60 -20.10 -16.89
N GLN A 157 -4.65 -20.55 -17.55
CA GLN A 157 -5.46 -21.68 -17.10
C GLN A 157 -4.67 -22.99 -17.12
N GLN A 158 -3.84 -23.21 -18.15
CA GLN A 158 -2.97 -24.39 -18.20
C GLN A 158 -1.91 -24.38 -17.09
N ALA A 159 -1.26 -23.22 -16.86
CA ALA A 159 -0.30 -23.07 -15.77
C ALA A 159 -0.96 -23.30 -14.39
N PHE A 160 -2.18 -22.81 -14.21
CA PHE A 160 -2.95 -23.07 -13.00
C PHE A 160 -3.31 -24.54 -12.83
N LEU A 161 -3.72 -25.22 -13.90
CA LEU A 161 -3.99 -26.66 -13.87
C LEU A 161 -2.75 -27.47 -13.42
N GLU A 162 -1.57 -27.14 -13.93
CA GLU A 162 -0.33 -27.82 -13.49
C GLU A 162 -0.02 -27.53 -12.01
N TYR A 163 -0.22 -26.28 -11.56
CA TYR A 163 -0.12 -25.93 -10.15
C TYR A 163 -1.10 -26.72 -9.27
N LEU A 164 -2.35 -26.91 -9.72
CA LEU A 164 -3.34 -27.71 -8.97
C LEU A 164 -2.95 -29.19 -8.88
N LYS A 165 -2.43 -29.77 -9.98
CA LYS A 165 -1.92 -31.15 -9.99
C LYS A 165 -0.78 -31.35 -8.99
N GLU A 166 0.16 -30.40 -8.95
CA GLU A 166 1.27 -30.43 -8.00
C GLU A 166 0.78 -30.29 -6.55
N LYS A 167 -0.13 -29.35 -6.28
CA LYS A 167 -0.61 -29.04 -4.94
C LYS A 167 -1.52 -30.11 -4.36
N TYR A 168 -2.49 -30.60 -5.14
CA TYR A 168 -3.51 -31.52 -4.65
C TYR A 168 -3.24 -32.98 -5.01
N GLN A 169 -2.39 -33.26 -5.99
CA GLN A 169 -1.94 -34.56 -6.48
C GLN A 169 -3.04 -35.44 -7.09
N THR A 170 -4.21 -35.52 -6.47
CA THR A 170 -5.35 -36.32 -6.96
C THR A 170 -6.59 -35.43 -7.16
N THR A 171 -7.44 -35.85 -8.10
CA THR A 171 -8.74 -35.19 -8.31
C THR A 171 -9.67 -35.31 -7.10
N GLU A 172 -9.54 -36.36 -6.29
CA GLU A 172 -10.30 -36.53 -5.07
C GLU A 172 -9.94 -35.47 -4.02
N ASN A 173 -8.64 -35.22 -3.79
CA ASN A 173 -8.18 -34.18 -2.90
C ASN A 173 -8.64 -32.79 -3.39
N PHE A 174 -8.53 -32.54 -4.68
CA PHE A 174 -8.99 -31.31 -5.31
C PHE A 174 -10.50 -31.11 -5.14
N ASN A 175 -11.32 -32.13 -5.50
CA ASN A 175 -12.77 -32.07 -5.34
C ASN A 175 -13.18 -31.80 -3.89
N THR A 176 -12.49 -32.43 -2.93
CA THR A 176 -12.74 -32.28 -1.50
C THR A 176 -12.37 -30.88 -1.03
N ALA A 177 -11.21 -30.35 -1.46
CA ALA A 177 -10.72 -29.02 -1.06
C ALA A 177 -11.72 -27.91 -1.42
N PHE A 178 -12.34 -27.98 -2.59
CA PHE A 178 -13.26 -26.94 -3.09
C PHE A 178 -14.74 -27.34 -3.02
N GLY A 179 -15.08 -28.48 -2.41
CA GLY A 179 -16.48 -28.90 -2.25
C GLY A 179 -17.21 -29.12 -3.58
N LEU A 180 -16.51 -29.65 -4.60
CA LEU A 180 -17.03 -29.76 -5.97
C LEU A 180 -18.15 -30.78 -6.13
N ALA A 181 -18.46 -31.58 -5.11
CA ALA A 181 -19.67 -32.41 -5.10
C ALA A 181 -20.95 -31.56 -5.19
N TYR A 182 -20.88 -30.28 -4.78
CA TYR A 182 -22.01 -29.34 -4.90
C TYR A 182 -22.35 -29.10 -6.36
N TRP A 183 -23.59 -29.37 -6.73
CA TRP A 183 -24.11 -29.31 -8.09
C TRP A 183 -23.33 -30.16 -9.13
N SER A 184 -22.72 -31.27 -8.67
CA SER A 184 -22.01 -32.20 -9.56
C SER A 184 -20.83 -31.60 -10.34
N ASN A 185 -20.08 -30.69 -9.72
CA ASN A 185 -18.90 -30.06 -10.33
C ASN A 185 -17.61 -30.88 -10.14
N SER A 186 -17.68 -32.07 -9.49
CA SER A 186 -16.50 -32.93 -9.29
C SER A 186 -15.94 -33.42 -10.62
N ILE A 187 -14.62 -33.40 -10.74
CA ILE A 187 -13.90 -34.01 -11.86
C ILE A 187 -13.31 -35.37 -11.45
N HIS A 188 -13.20 -36.30 -12.39
CA HIS A 188 -12.65 -37.65 -12.16
C HIS A 188 -11.30 -37.84 -12.86
N SER A 189 -10.96 -36.98 -13.79
CA SER A 189 -9.66 -36.87 -14.45
C SER A 189 -9.24 -35.39 -14.50
N TRP A 190 -7.93 -35.15 -14.44
CA TRP A 190 -7.40 -33.79 -14.69
C TRP A 190 -7.64 -33.31 -16.13
N GLU A 191 -7.87 -34.21 -17.06
CA GLU A 191 -8.25 -33.91 -18.45
C GLU A 191 -9.65 -33.34 -18.58
N ASP A 192 -10.52 -33.58 -17.57
CA ASP A 192 -11.87 -33.03 -17.47
C ASP A 192 -11.90 -31.66 -16.81
N PHE A 193 -10.74 -31.04 -16.47
CA PHE A 193 -10.69 -29.72 -15.83
C PHE A 193 -11.33 -28.66 -16.74
N PRO A 194 -12.39 -27.97 -16.27
CA PRO A 194 -13.16 -27.06 -17.12
C PRO A 194 -12.44 -25.72 -17.32
N ASP A 195 -12.86 -24.98 -18.34
CA ASP A 195 -12.56 -23.56 -18.47
C ASP A 195 -13.11 -22.80 -17.26
N LEU A 196 -12.30 -21.96 -16.65
CA LEU A 196 -12.67 -21.22 -15.43
C LEU A 196 -13.55 -19.98 -15.71
N ARG A 197 -13.67 -19.55 -16.95
CA ARG A 197 -14.59 -18.46 -17.32
C ARG A 197 -16.03 -18.84 -16.96
N GLY A 198 -16.67 -18.00 -16.16
CA GLY A 198 -18.00 -18.31 -15.63
C GLY A 198 -18.02 -19.31 -14.46
N CYS A 199 -16.87 -19.69 -13.90
CA CYS A 199 -16.82 -20.47 -12.66
C CYS A 199 -17.41 -19.68 -11.50
N ILE A 200 -18.35 -20.29 -10.76
CA ILE A 200 -19.03 -19.65 -9.62
C ILE A 200 -18.57 -20.23 -8.27
N ASN A 201 -17.58 -21.12 -8.26
CA ASN A 201 -17.00 -21.64 -7.02
C ASN A 201 -16.02 -20.62 -6.46
N GLY A 202 -16.44 -19.83 -5.48
CA GLY A 202 -15.64 -18.75 -4.89
C GLY A 202 -14.34 -19.22 -4.26
N GLY A 203 -14.28 -20.46 -3.71
CA GLY A 203 -13.06 -21.04 -3.17
C GLY A 203 -12.02 -21.33 -4.27
N LEU A 204 -12.45 -21.97 -5.36
CA LEU A 204 -11.59 -22.25 -6.51
C LEU A 204 -11.11 -20.96 -7.19
N MET A 205 -12.00 -19.97 -7.34
CA MET A 205 -11.64 -18.69 -7.93
C MET A 205 -10.72 -17.86 -7.03
N THR A 206 -10.85 -17.95 -5.71
CA THR A 206 -9.87 -17.36 -4.77
C THR A 206 -8.49 -18.01 -4.90
N GLU A 207 -8.43 -19.32 -5.11
CA GLU A 207 -7.15 -20.01 -5.37
C GLU A 207 -6.55 -19.60 -6.72
N PHE A 208 -7.39 -19.44 -7.75
CA PHE A 208 -6.96 -18.97 -9.07
C PHE A 208 -6.40 -17.54 -8.99
N GLU A 209 -7.09 -16.63 -8.31
CA GLU A 209 -6.62 -15.26 -8.10
C GLU A 209 -5.28 -15.22 -7.35
N ALA A 210 -5.12 -16.00 -6.29
CA ALA A 210 -3.84 -16.11 -5.58
C ALA A 210 -2.72 -16.64 -6.49
N PHE A 211 -3.04 -17.57 -7.39
CA PHE A 211 -2.09 -18.05 -8.40
C PHE A 211 -1.72 -16.96 -9.41
N CYS A 212 -2.69 -16.16 -9.89
CA CYS A 212 -2.45 -15.04 -10.78
C CYS A 212 -1.59 -13.95 -10.12
N GLN A 213 -1.85 -13.61 -8.87
CA GLN A 213 -1.03 -12.67 -8.07
C GLN A 213 0.42 -13.16 -7.96
N ARG A 214 0.61 -14.46 -7.67
CA ARG A 214 1.94 -15.09 -7.63
C ARG A 214 2.63 -15.05 -8.99
N THR A 215 1.90 -15.26 -10.09
CA THR A 215 2.45 -15.17 -11.46
C THR A 215 2.96 -13.75 -11.76
N ALA A 216 2.26 -12.73 -11.31
CA ALA A 216 2.72 -11.35 -11.42
C ALA A 216 3.99 -11.09 -10.58
N ALA A 217 4.04 -11.60 -9.35
CA ALA A 217 5.25 -11.51 -8.51
C ALA A 217 6.45 -12.25 -9.14
N GLN A 218 6.23 -13.44 -9.71
CA GLN A 218 7.26 -14.20 -10.44
C GLN A 218 7.74 -13.48 -11.69
N TYR A 219 6.87 -12.73 -12.36
CA TYR A 219 7.27 -11.90 -13.48
C TYR A 219 8.23 -10.79 -13.07
N LEU A 220 7.99 -10.13 -11.95
CA LEU A 220 8.93 -9.15 -11.41
C LEU A 220 10.25 -9.79 -10.98
N ALA A 221 10.20 -10.96 -10.36
CA ALA A 221 11.39 -11.73 -9.98
C ALA A 221 12.26 -12.07 -11.20
N TRP A 222 11.64 -12.53 -12.27
CA TRP A 222 12.33 -12.82 -13.53
C TRP A 222 13.02 -11.58 -14.14
N GLN A 223 12.39 -10.42 -14.12
CA GLN A 223 13.05 -9.18 -14.56
C GLN A 223 14.22 -8.78 -13.64
N ALA A 224 14.02 -8.94 -12.32
CA ALA A 224 15.05 -8.64 -11.33
C ALA A 224 16.27 -9.55 -11.49
N GLU A 225 16.08 -10.83 -11.83
CA GLU A 225 17.17 -11.77 -12.14
C GLU A 225 17.96 -11.32 -13.36
N ILE A 226 17.30 -10.92 -14.46
CA ILE A 226 17.97 -10.43 -15.67
C ILE A 226 18.79 -9.17 -15.36
N ILE A 227 18.20 -8.20 -14.65
CA ILE A 227 18.92 -6.97 -14.23
C ILE A 227 20.10 -7.32 -13.32
N GLY A 228 19.94 -8.33 -12.45
CA GLY A 228 20.99 -8.83 -11.56
C GLY A 228 22.27 -9.26 -12.26
N GLU A 229 22.18 -9.73 -13.51
CA GLU A 229 23.35 -10.14 -14.33
C GLU A 229 24.21 -8.94 -14.77
N TYR A 230 23.65 -7.72 -14.83
CA TYR A 230 24.31 -6.52 -15.38
C TYR A 230 24.61 -5.46 -14.33
N LYS A 231 23.75 -5.32 -13.30
CA LYS A 231 23.87 -4.25 -12.33
C LYS A 231 25.16 -4.32 -11.53
N ARG A 232 25.67 -3.16 -11.11
CA ARG A 232 26.75 -3.08 -10.13
C ARG A 232 26.21 -3.41 -8.71
N GLU A 233 27.12 -3.74 -7.79
CA GLU A 233 26.76 -4.04 -6.39
C GLU A 233 26.06 -2.87 -5.67
N ASP A 234 26.47 -1.63 -6.01
CA ASP A 234 25.92 -0.40 -5.43
C ASP A 234 24.56 0.02 -6.01
N GLN A 235 24.06 -0.67 -7.03
CA GLN A 235 22.77 -0.38 -7.65
C GLN A 235 21.67 -1.23 -7.05
N PHE A 236 20.52 -0.61 -6.75
CA PHE A 236 19.34 -1.31 -6.27
C PHE A 236 18.44 -1.77 -7.42
N ILE A 237 17.56 -2.72 -7.10
CA ILE A 237 16.41 -3.12 -7.94
C ILE A 237 15.15 -2.79 -7.14
N THR A 238 14.21 -2.08 -7.75
CA THR A 238 12.95 -1.67 -7.16
C THR A 238 11.79 -1.85 -8.13
N HIS A 239 10.58 -1.68 -7.63
CA HIS A 239 9.34 -1.63 -8.40
C HIS A 239 8.39 -0.64 -7.75
N ASN A 240 7.56 0.03 -8.53
CA ASN A 240 6.56 0.96 -8.05
C ASN A 240 5.23 0.23 -7.76
N LEU A 241 5.13 -0.34 -6.56
CA LEU A 241 3.90 -0.99 -6.08
C LEU A 241 2.81 0.05 -5.87
N ASP A 242 1.64 -0.17 -6.48
CA ASP A 242 0.48 0.70 -6.36
C ASP A 242 -0.63 0.06 -5.52
N PHE A 243 -1.55 0.86 -5.03
CA PHE A 243 -2.67 0.44 -4.18
C PHE A 243 -3.97 0.35 -4.96
N GLN A 244 -4.98 -0.35 -4.40
CA GLN A 244 -6.31 -0.26 -4.93
C GLN A 244 -6.85 1.16 -4.75
N TRP A 245 -6.91 1.90 -5.83
CA TRP A 245 -7.52 3.23 -5.88
C TRP A 245 -8.99 3.10 -6.22
N LYS A 246 -9.86 3.33 -5.26
CA LYS A 246 -11.31 3.25 -5.46
C LYS A 246 -12.07 4.24 -4.58
N LYS A 247 -13.35 4.42 -4.89
CA LYS A 247 -14.29 5.09 -4.01
C LYS A 247 -14.70 4.13 -2.90
N PHE A 248 -14.39 4.49 -1.66
CA PHE A 248 -14.87 3.82 -0.46
C PHE A 248 -16.10 4.54 0.07
N GLY A 249 -17.04 3.85 0.70
CA GLY A 249 -18.31 4.28 1.28
C GLY A 249 -18.69 5.77 1.42
N ALA A 250 -19.82 6.06 1.99
CA ALA A 250 -20.40 7.41 1.98
C ALA A 250 -19.64 8.46 2.85
N ASP A 251 -18.78 8.02 3.77
CA ASP A 251 -18.15 8.91 4.76
C ASP A 251 -16.75 9.42 4.36
N ILE A 252 -16.27 9.06 3.19
CA ILE A 252 -14.96 9.47 2.74
C ILE A 252 -15.07 10.74 1.90
N ALA A 253 -14.25 11.73 2.26
CA ALA A 253 -14.03 13.05 1.65
C ALA A 253 -14.65 13.31 0.28
N GLN A 254 -14.95 14.53 -0.05
CA GLN A 254 -15.76 15.03 -1.17
C GLN A 254 -15.68 14.29 -2.51
N ASP A 255 -14.58 13.60 -2.81
CA ASP A 255 -14.41 12.79 -4.02
C ASP A 255 -14.50 11.27 -3.78
N GLY A 256 -14.54 10.82 -2.52
CA GLY A 256 -14.73 9.42 -2.14
C GLY A 256 -13.66 8.44 -2.64
N TYR A 257 -12.48 8.91 -3.04
CA TYR A 257 -11.36 8.07 -3.47
C TYR A 257 -10.33 7.96 -2.36
N SER A 258 -9.84 6.75 -2.14
CA SER A 258 -8.79 6.46 -1.20
C SER A 258 -8.08 5.15 -1.56
N TYR A 259 -7.17 4.71 -0.71
CA TYR A 259 -6.39 3.50 -0.90
C TYR A 259 -6.93 2.31 -0.13
N GLY A 260 -6.66 1.15 -0.68
CA GLY A 260 -6.79 -0.13 -0.02
C GLY A 260 -5.73 -1.10 -0.53
N VAL A 261 -5.67 -2.28 0.05
CA VAL A 261 -4.81 -3.39 -0.37
C VAL A 261 -5.04 -3.69 -1.85
N GLN A 262 -3.97 -3.85 -2.62
CA GLN A 262 -4.04 -4.15 -4.05
C GLN A 262 -4.55 -5.58 -4.31
N PRO A 263 -5.66 -5.78 -5.03
CA PRO A 263 -6.22 -7.11 -5.26
C PRO A 263 -5.49 -7.92 -6.34
N GLN A 264 -4.79 -7.26 -7.28
CA GLN A 264 -4.25 -7.94 -8.47
C GLN A 264 -2.78 -8.34 -8.35
N ILE A 265 -2.14 -8.07 -7.23
CA ILE A 265 -0.80 -8.54 -6.87
C ILE A 265 -0.65 -8.56 -5.36
N CYS A 266 0.01 -9.56 -4.81
CA CYS A 266 0.39 -9.56 -3.40
C CYS A 266 1.71 -8.79 -3.24
N HIS A 267 1.68 -7.63 -2.58
CA HIS A 267 2.85 -6.77 -2.38
C HIS A 267 3.96 -7.51 -1.62
N TYR A 268 3.60 -8.31 -0.62
CA TYR A 268 4.57 -9.08 0.15
C TYR A 268 5.35 -10.07 -0.74
N GLU A 269 4.65 -10.85 -1.58
CA GLU A 269 5.31 -11.78 -2.51
C GLU A 269 6.16 -11.03 -3.55
N ALA A 270 5.62 -9.96 -4.13
CA ALA A 270 6.31 -9.18 -5.14
C ALA A 270 7.61 -8.52 -4.64
N ALA A 271 7.60 -8.02 -3.40
CA ALA A 271 8.75 -7.34 -2.81
C ALA A 271 9.94 -8.26 -2.56
N GLN A 272 9.74 -9.60 -2.47
CA GLN A 272 10.84 -10.54 -2.18
C GLN A 272 11.95 -10.50 -3.23
N ALA A 273 11.62 -10.25 -4.48
CA ALA A 273 12.57 -10.15 -5.59
C ALA A 273 13.32 -8.82 -5.65
N LEU A 274 12.86 -7.80 -4.94
CA LEU A 274 13.42 -6.45 -4.95
C LEU A 274 14.54 -6.32 -3.91
N THR A 275 15.54 -5.49 -4.18
CA THR A 275 16.56 -5.14 -3.17
C THR A 275 16.11 -3.97 -2.29
N LEU A 276 15.21 -3.14 -2.81
CA LEU A 276 14.64 -1.97 -2.13
C LEU A 276 13.17 -1.83 -2.56
N ALA A 277 12.25 -1.80 -1.61
CA ALA A 277 10.84 -1.60 -1.92
C ALA A 277 10.60 -0.19 -2.46
N GLY A 278 9.74 -0.08 -3.46
CA GLY A 278 9.28 1.18 -4.01
C GLY A 278 7.76 1.20 -4.17
N THR A 279 7.19 2.37 -4.24
CA THR A 279 5.73 2.51 -4.28
C THR A 279 5.30 3.80 -4.97
N ASP A 280 4.06 3.79 -5.43
CA ASP A 280 3.34 4.97 -5.90
C ASP A 280 2.25 5.31 -4.89
N ILE A 281 2.31 6.52 -4.35
CA ILE A 281 1.35 7.00 -3.35
C ILE A 281 0.70 8.28 -3.86
N TYR A 282 -0.52 8.15 -4.36
CA TYR A 282 -1.38 9.26 -4.71
C TYR A 282 -2.43 9.47 -3.62
N HIS A 283 -2.91 10.69 -3.44
CA HIS A 283 -3.83 11.04 -2.35
C HIS A 283 -4.71 12.24 -2.72
N PRO A 284 -5.87 12.40 -2.10
CA PRO A 284 -6.64 13.64 -2.20
C PRO A 284 -5.82 14.87 -1.79
N THR A 285 -6.15 16.03 -2.31
CA THR A 285 -5.50 17.30 -1.97
C THR A 285 -6.55 18.35 -1.60
N GLN A 286 -6.13 19.59 -1.37
CA GLN A 286 -7.01 20.68 -0.95
C GLN A 286 -7.69 20.34 0.39
N ASP A 287 -9.00 20.55 0.52
CA ASP A 287 -9.74 20.29 1.77
C ASP A 287 -9.82 18.78 2.12
N ALA A 288 -9.60 17.92 1.15
CA ALA A 288 -9.63 16.46 1.32
C ALA A 288 -8.27 15.84 1.72
N LEU A 289 -7.21 16.64 1.87
CA LEU A 289 -5.91 16.15 2.30
C LEU A 289 -5.93 15.83 3.80
N THR A 290 -5.86 14.56 4.15
CA THR A 290 -5.80 14.09 5.55
C THR A 290 -4.46 13.46 5.92
N GLY A 291 -3.64 13.09 4.93
CA GLY A 291 -2.40 12.34 5.11
C GLY A 291 -2.59 10.85 5.40
N ALA A 292 -3.82 10.37 5.52
CA ALA A 292 -4.11 8.97 5.84
C ALA A 292 -3.62 8.02 4.74
N GLU A 293 -3.74 8.39 3.45
CA GLU A 293 -3.24 7.61 2.32
C GLU A 293 -1.72 7.51 2.33
N ILE A 294 -1.03 8.61 2.63
CA ILE A 294 0.45 8.64 2.73
C ILE A 294 0.92 7.73 3.86
N ALA A 295 0.24 7.80 5.00
CA ALA A 295 0.54 6.98 6.16
C ALA A 295 0.24 5.50 5.89
N PHE A 296 -0.93 5.17 5.30
CA PHE A 296 -1.33 3.82 4.94
C PHE A 296 -0.31 3.16 4.00
N GLY A 297 0.01 3.84 2.89
CA GLY A 297 0.98 3.32 1.93
C GLY A 297 2.36 3.13 2.56
N GLY A 298 2.84 4.11 3.34
CA GLY A 298 4.13 4.00 4.00
C GLY A 298 4.19 2.92 5.07
N ASP A 299 3.12 2.72 5.83
CA ASP A 299 3.04 1.72 6.89
C ASP A 299 3.00 0.28 6.33
N GLU A 300 2.48 0.08 5.10
CA GLU A 300 2.53 -1.21 4.42
C GLU A 300 3.89 -1.45 3.75
N ILE A 301 4.33 -0.53 2.89
CA ILE A 301 5.53 -0.76 2.05
C ILE A 301 6.80 -0.94 2.89
N ARG A 302 6.93 -0.20 4.00
CA ARG A 302 8.05 -0.36 4.94
C ARG A 302 8.12 -1.78 5.51
N CYS A 303 6.97 -2.41 5.76
CA CYS A 303 6.90 -3.73 6.38
C CYS A 303 7.19 -4.88 5.43
N LEU A 304 7.16 -4.67 4.12
CA LEU A 304 7.39 -5.74 3.13
C LEU A 304 8.79 -6.35 3.23
N LYS A 305 9.80 -5.55 3.61
CA LYS A 305 11.19 -5.97 3.73
C LYS A 305 11.83 -5.60 5.08
N ASP A 306 11.04 -5.14 6.05
CA ASP A 306 11.52 -4.61 7.34
C ASP A 306 12.62 -3.54 7.16
N GLN A 307 12.45 -2.68 6.16
CA GLN A 307 13.38 -1.59 5.82
C GLN A 307 12.65 -0.39 5.20
N ASN A 308 13.30 0.76 5.24
CA ASN A 308 12.80 1.97 4.57
C ASN A 308 12.67 1.77 3.06
N TYR A 309 11.91 2.64 2.38
CA TYR A 309 11.44 2.46 1.01
C TYR A 309 11.56 3.74 0.18
N LEU A 310 11.32 3.64 -1.13
CA LEU A 310 11.23 4.78 -2.04
C LEU A 310 9.80 5.06 -2.44
N VAL A 311 9.41 6.34 -2.44
CA VAL A 311 8.23 6.81 -3.16
C VAL A 311 8.69 7.16 -4.57
N LEU A 312 8.32 6.33 -5.54
CA LEU A 312 8.73 6.47 -6.94
C LEU A 312 7.77 7.37 -7.72
N GLU A 313 6.52 7.47 -7.22
CA GLU A 313 5.53 8.41 -7.71
C GLU A 313 4.66 8.96 -6.56
N CYS A 314 4.48 10.25 -6.57
CA CYS A 314 3.40 10.95 -5.89
C CYS A 314 3.05 12.22 -6.68
N GLN A 315 1.81 12.71 -6.58
CA GLN A 315 1.46 13.90 -7.34
C GLN A 315 2.20 15.16 -6.86
N ALA A 316 2.62 15.99 -7.82
CA ALA A 316 2.99 17.36 -7.54
C ALA A 316 1.73 18.25 -7.41
N GLN A 317 0.92 18.29 -8.45
CA GLN A 317 -0.37 18.99 -8.45
C GLN A 317 -1.54 18.01 -8.55
N GLY A 318 -1.40 16.97 -9.34
CA GLY A 318 -2.41 15.95 -9.53
C GLY A 318 -3.29 16.18 -10.76
N PHE A 319 -4.34 15.37 -10.87
CA PHE A 319 -5.22 15.39 -12.02
C PHE A 319 -5.99 16.71 -12.14
N LYS A 320 -6.75 16.91 -13.20
CA LYS A 320 -7.33 18.19 -13.63
C LYS A 320 -7.99 19.04 -12.54
N TYR A 321 -8.58 18.42 -11.52
CA TYR A 321 -9.31 19.16 -10.47
C TYR A 321 -8.47 19.49 -9.24
N TRP A 322 -7.29 18.89 -9.08
CA TRP A 322 -6.47 19.05 -7.89
C TRP A 322 -5.37 20.07 -8.11
N THR A 323 -5.33 21.04 -7.24
CA THR A 323 -4.23 22.02 -7.14
C THR A 323 -3.97 22.23 -5.65
N PRO A 324 -2.81 21.82 -5.13
CA PRO A 324 -2.53 21.90 -3.71
C PRO A 324 -2.59 23.34 -3.22
N TYR A 325 -3.10 23.53 -2.00
CA TYR A 325 -3.00 24.80 -1.33
C TYR A 325 -1.56 25.07 -0.88
N PRO A 326 -1.17 26.36 -0.69
CA PRO A 326 0.17 26.69 -0.17
C PRO A 326 0.46 25.96 1.15
N GLY A 327 1.61 25.30 1.24
CA GLY A 327 2.02 24.47 2.37
C GLY A 327 1.73 22.97 2.22
N GLN A 328 0.79 22.58 1.37
CA GLN A 328 0.41 21.17 1.23
C GLN A 328 1.47 20.30 0.57
N LEU A 329 2.19 20.79 -0.45
CA LEU A 329 3.29 20.05 -1.07
C LEU A 329 4.43 19.80 -0.08
N ARG A 330 4.73 20.79 0.76
CA ARG A 330 5.72 20.65 1.83
C ARG A 330 5.24 19.66 2.88
N LEU A 331 4.00 19.78 3.34
CA LEU A 331 3.41 18.89 4.33
C LEU A 331 3.44 17.42 3.85
N HIS A 332 3.01 17.13 2.61
CA HIS A 332 3.02 15.75 2.13
C HIS A 332 4.46 15.21 1.94
N ALA A 333 5.41 16.02 1.49
CA ALA A 333 6.80 15.59 1.37
C ALA A 333 7.37 15.11 2.72
N TYR A 334 7.11 15.88 3.79
CA TYR A 334 7.50 15.49 5.14
C TYR A 334 6.67 14.33 5.70
N SER A 335 5.42 14.16 5.27
CA SER A 335 4.58 13.02 5.66
C SER A 335 5.15 11.70 5.14
N HIS A 336 5.70 11.68 3.93
CA HIS A 336 6.42 10.52 3.40
C HIS A 336 7.66 10.19 4.25
N LEU A 337 8.48 11.20 4.58
CA LEU A 337 9.65 10.97 5.46
C LEU A 337 9.24 10.49 6.85
N ALA A 338 8.18 11.05 7.44
CA ALA A 338 7.63 10.63 8.72
C ALA A 338 7.15 9.18 8.73
N SER A 339 6.81 8.64 7.56
CA SER A 339 6.43 7.24 7.35
C SER A 339 7.62 6.32 7.07
N GLY A 340 8.85 6.86 6.93
CA GLY A 340 10.08 6.13 6.70
C GLY A 340 10.56 6.10 5.24
N ALA A 341 10.04 6.95 4.36
CA ALA A 341 10.57 7.05 3.01
C ALA A 341 12.01 7.58 3.01
N GLU A 342 12.88 6.99 2.18
CA GLU A 342 14.26 7.46 1.93
C GLU A 342 14.38 8.29 0.65
N GLY A 343 13.30 8.37 -0.12
CA GLY A 343 13.22 9.18 -1.32
C GLY A 343 11.80 9.47 -1.71
N VAL A 344 11.60 10.63 -2.35
CA VAL A 344 10.30 11.06 -2.87
C VAL A 344 10.50 11.61 -4.28
N LEU A 345 9.86 10.98 -5.25
CA LEU A 345 9.84 11.39 -6.64
C LEU A 345 8.41 11.75 -7.04
N TYR A 346 8.27 12.91 -7.67
CA TYR A 346 6.97 13.38 -8.16
C TYR A 346 6.64 12.77 -9.52
N TRP A 347 5.41 12.42 -9.75
CA TRP A 347 4.85 12.21 -11.06
C TRP A 347 4.08 13.47 -11.46
N ASN A 348 4.55 14.30 -12.38
CA ASN A 348 5.86 14.25 -13.02
C ASN A 348 6.48 15.65 -13.11
N TRP A 349 7.57 15.82 -13.86
CA TRP A 349 8.24 17.11 -14.00
C TRP A 349 7.38 18.18 -14.66
N HIS A 350 6.66 17.86 -15.71
CA HIS A 350 5.86 18.81 -16.47
C HIS A 350 4.42 18.32 -16.65
N SER A 351 3.49 19.26 -16.81
CA SER A 351 2.10 18.92 -17.12
C SER A 351 2.01 18.25 -18.49
N ILE A 352 1.18 17.22 -18.60
CA ILE A 352 1.05 16.41 -19.81
C ILE A 352 0.29 17.16 -20.90
N HIS A 353 0.92 17.30 -22.08
CA HIS A 353 0.39 18.06 -23.20
C HIS A 353 -0.52 17.27 -24.13
N CYS A 354 -0.32 15.96 -24.21
CA CYS A 354 -1.05 15.09 -25.12
C CYS A 354 -1.10 13.65 -24.56
N GLY A 355 -1.96 12.81 -25.12
CA GLY A 355 -2.13 11.43 -24.74
C GLY A 355 -3.30 11.22 -23.79
N TYR A 356 -3.33 10.07 -23.15
CA TYR A 356 -4.43 9.67 -22.27
C TYR A 356 -4.51 10.57 -21.01
N GLU A 357 -3.36 10.98 -20.49
CA GLU A 357 -3.24 11.77 -19.25
C GLU A 357 -3.07 13.27 -19.52
N THR A 358 -3.49 13.74 -20.68
CA THR A 358 -3.60 15.19 -20.96
C THR A 358 -4.32 15.87 -19.81
N TYR A 359 -3.78 16.96 -19.30
CA TYR A 359 -4.20 17.66 -18.07
C TYR A 359 -3.77 17.04 -16.74
N TRP A 360 -3.00 15.97 -16.71
CA TRP A 360 -2.28 15.67 -15.47
C TRP A 360 -1.22 16.76 -15.24
N LYS A 361 -1.34 17.47 -14.12
CA LYS A 361 -0.51 18.62 -13.81
C LYS A 361 0.75 18.20 -13.05
N GLY A 362 1.89 18.36 -13.69
CA GLY A 362 3.21 18.14 -13.10
C GLY A 362 3.71 19.30 -12.25
N ILE A 363 5.01 19.29 -11.97
CA ILE A 363 5.69 20.37 -11.24
C ILE A 363 5.62 21.67 -12.02
N LEU A 364 5.94 21.64 -13.32
CA LEU A 364 5.75 22.77 -14.23
C LEU A 364 4.36 22.72 -14.87
N SER A 365 3.76 23.88 -15.07
CA SER A 365 2.50 24.03 -15.80
C SER A 365 2.67 23.72 -17.30
N HIS A 366 1.58 23.75 -18.07
CA HIS A 366 1.63 23.48 -19.52
C HIS A 366 2.47 24.48 -20.30
N ASP A 367 2.70 25.69 -19.78
CA ASP A 367 3.62 26.66 -20.36
C ASP A 367 5.10 26.37 -20.07
N LEU A 368 5.37 25.28 -19.33
CA LEU A 368 6.71 24.84 -18.93
C LEU A 368 7.50 25.90 -18.12
N GLN A 369 6.79 26.76 -17.41
CA GLN A 369 7.36 27.77 -16.54
C GLN A 369 7.18 27.43 -15.05
N PRO A 370 8.02 28.02 -14.17
CA PRO A 370 7.82 27.97 -12.74
C PRO A 370 6.42 28.51 -12.34
N ASN A 371 5.86 27.88 -11.32
CA ASN A 371 4.56 28.19 -10.74
C ASN A 371 4.64 28.03 -9.21
N PRO A 372 3.60 28.29 -8.43
CA PRO A 372 3.64 28.14 -6.96
C PRO A 372 4.04 26.74 -6.48
N ALA A 373 3.70 25.67 -7.21
CA ALA A 373 4.13 24.30 -6.89
C ALA A 373 5.65 24.15 -7.01
N TYR A 374 6.25 24.67 -8.09
CA TYR A 374 7.70 24.65 -8.28
C TYR A 374 8.42 25.43 -7.17
N GLU A 375 7.90 26.59 -6.76
CA GLU A 375 8.48 27.41 -5.68
C GLU A 375 8.47 26.67 -4.34
N GLU A 376 7.36 25.98 -4.02
CA GLU A 376 7.25 25.19 -2.81
C GLU A 376 8.18 23.97 -2.83
N ILE A 377 8.28 23.30 -3.96
CA ILE A 377 9.24 22.21 -4.18
C ILE A 377 10.68 22.67 -4.00
N CYS A 378 11.03 23.85 -4.50
CA CYS A 378 12.33 24.48 -4.26
C CYS A 378 12.57 24.75 -2.75
N ARG A 379 11.54 25.09 -2.00
CA ARG A 379 11.63 25.24 -0.54
C ARG A 379 11.96 23.91 0.13
N VAL A 380 11.23 22.86 -0.19
CA VAL A 380 11.49 21.48 0.32
C VAL A 380 12.91 21.05 0.00
N GLY A 381 13.37 21.24 -1.25
CA GLY A 381 14.72 20.86 -1.65
C GLY A 381 15.81 21.58 -0.86
N ARG A 382 15.64 22.88 -0.55
CA ARG A 382 16.58 23.63 0.31
C ARG A 382 16.57 23.10 1.76
N GLU A 383 15.41 22.83 2.32
CA GLU A 383 15.26 22.29 3.67
C GLU A 383 15.92 20.90 3.77
N TRP A 384 15.67 20.01 2.80
CA TRP A 384 16.23 18.65 2.80
C TRP A 384 17.74 18.64 2.54
N LYS A 385 18.26 19.55 1.75
CA LYS A 385 19.73 19.70 1.59
C LYS A 385 20.41 20.05 2.90
N THR A 386 19.73 20.83 3.77
CA THR A 386 20.28 21.24 5.07
C THR A 386 20.08 20.17 6.14
N LEU A 387 18.93 19.50 6.15
CA LEU A 387 18.51 18.59 7.22
C LEU A 387 18.61 17.12 6.87
N GLY A 388 18.89 16.77 5.61
CA GLY A 388 18.79 15.40 5.10
C GLY A 388 19.53 14.36 5.94
N ASN A 389 20.72 14.66 6.40
CA ASN A 389 21.51 13.76 7.25
C ASN A 389 20.83 13.43 8.59
N LYS A 390 19.97 14.32 9.10
CA LYS A 390 19.21 14.13 10.35
C LYS A 390 17.88 13.43 10.12
N LEU A 391 17.33 13.51 8.90
CA LEU A 391 16.00 13.01 8.60
C LEU A 391 16.00 11.64 7.93
N LYS A 392 17.13 11.27 7.26
CA LYS A 392 17.25 10.02 6.53
C LYS A 392 17.33 8.82 7.47
N GLY A 393 16.78 7.68 7.01
CA GLY A 393 16.89 6.41 7.72
C GLY A 393 16.09 6.38 9.02
N LEU A 394 14.95 7.07 9.06
CA LEU A 394 14.06 7.08 10.21
C LEU A 394 13.52 5.65 10.46
N ARG A 395 13.93 5.02 11.54
CA ARG A 395 13.44 3.70 11.95
C ARG A 395 12.20 3.84 12.81
N LYS A 396 11.13 3.20 12.40
CA LYS A 396 9.87 3.14 13.15
C LYS A 396 9.96 2.07 14.26
N GLU A 397 9.28 2.32 15.36
CA GLU A 397 9.25 1.41 16.53
C GLU A 397 7.81 1.13 16.96
N ASN A 398 6.94 0.90 15.98
CA ASN A 398 5.52 0.70 16.20
C ASN A 398 5.26 -0.55 17.06
N LYS A 399 4.24 -0.48 17.92
CA LYS A 399 3.85 -1.57 18.82
C LYS A 399 2.49 -2.18 18.46
N ILE A 400 1.91 -1.70 17.36
CA ILE A 400 0.63 -2.13 16.82
C ILE A 400 0.88 -2.68 15.43
N ALA A 401 0.33 -3.86 15.12
CA ALA A 401 0.21 -4.37 13.77
C ALA A 401 -1.26 -4.36 13.34
N LEU A 402 -1.50 -3.99 12.09
CA LEU A 402 -2.76 -4.22 11.40
C LEU A 402 -2.49 -5.28 10.33
N ALA A 403 -3.10 -6.46 10.49
CA ALA A 403 -2.88 -7.60 9.61
C ALA A 403 -3.82 -7.55 8.41
N VAL A 404 -3.27 -7.56 7.20
CA VAL A 404 -4.01 -7.62 5.94
C VAL A 404 -3.76 -8.94 5.22
N ASP A 405 -4.69 -9.36 4.34
CA ASP A 405 -4.58 -10.63 3.64
C ASP A 405 -5.29 -10.55 2.27
N ASN A 406 -4.52 -10.75 1.20
CA ASN A 406 -5.06 -10.75 -0.16
C ASN A 406 -6.07 -11.88 -0.39
N ARG A 407 -5.91 -13.02 0.27
CA ARG A 407 -6.86 -14.15 0.16
C ARG A 407 -8.21 -13.79 0.76
N SER A 408 -8.23 -13.17 1.94
CA SER A 408 -9.46 -12.64 2.56
C SER A 408 -10.11 -11.56 1.70
N LEU A 409 -9.32 -10.66 1.10
CA LEU A 409 -9.81 -9.67 0.17
C LEU A 409 -10.53 -10.33 -1.01
N THR A 410 -9.89 -11.30 -1.67
CA THR A 410 -10.46 -12.00 -2.84
C THR A 410 -11.68 -12.84 -2.45
N ALA A 411 -11.62 -13.57 -1.35
CA ALA A 411 -12.74 -14.38 -0.87
C ALA A 411 -13.97 -13.52 -0.58
N LEU A 412 -13.79 -12.33 0.00
CA LEU A 412 -14.87 -11.39 0.27
C LEU A 412 -15.35 -10.60 -0.97
N GLN A 413 -14.70 -10.74 -2.13
CA GLN A 413 -15.28 -10.35 -3.42
C GLN A 413 -16.30 -11.39 -3.91
N TRP A 414 -16.03 -12.69 -3.68
CA TRP A 414 -16.94 -13.79 -4.01
C TRP A 414 -18.10 -13.94 -3.00
N PHE A 415 -17.81 -13.68 -1.73
CA PHE A 415 -18.77 -13.75 -0.62
C PHE A 415 -18.84 -12.39 0.09
N PRO A 416 -19.38 -11.35 -0.60
CA PRO A 416 -19.33 -9.98 -0.12
C PRO A 416 -19.95 -9.82 1.27
N ILE A 417 -19.38 -8.92 2.06
CA ILE A 417 -19.93 -8.54 3.35
C ILE A 417 -21.30 -7.88 3.12
N ASP A 418 -21.30 -6.88 2.27
CA ASP A 418 -22.47 -6.19 1.75
C ASP A 418 -22.15 -5.65 0.36
N ARG A 419 -23.18 -5.20 -0.40
CA ARG A 419 -22.98 -4.59 -1.70
C ARG A 419 -22.13 -3.31 -1.64
N ASP A 420 -22.30 -2.55 -0.58
CA ASP A 420 -21.68 -1.24 -0.39
C ASP A 420 -20.57 -1.25 0.68
N LEU A 421 -20.18 -2.41 1.20
CA LEU A 421 -19.09 -2.60 2.16
C LEU A 421 -18.14 -3.71 1.72
N SER A 422 -16.94 -3.36 1.30
CA SER A 422 -15.89 -4.30 0.89
C SER A 422 -14.89 -4.56 2.01
N TYR A 423 -14.00 -5.54 1.79
CA TYR A 423 -12.85 -5.80 2.66
C TYR A 423 -12.01 -4.54 2.91
N ASN A 424 -11.67 -3.80 1.86
CA ASN A 424 -10.86 -2.59 1.98
C ASN A 424 -11.58 -1.45 2.74
N ASP A 425 -12.91 -1.40 2.72
CA ASP A 425 -13.66 -0.46 3.56
C ASP A 425 -13.48 -0.79 5.05
N VAL A 426 -13.49 -2.07 5.43
CA VAL A 426 -13.24 -2.50 6.81
C VAL A 426 -11.79 -2.24 7.22
N VAL A 427 -10.82 -2.53 6.35
CA VAL A 427 -9.40 -2.22 6.58
C VAL A 427 -9.21 -0.73 6.86
N ARG A 428 -9.75 0.14 6.01
CA ARG A 428 -9.63 1.60 6.17
C ARG A 428 -10.41 2.12 7.38
N TRP A 429 -11.60 1.59 7.67
CA TRP A 429 -12.36 1.95 8.86
C TRP A 429 -11.56 1.69 10.15
N MET A 430 -10.87 0.54 10.23
CA MET A 430 -10.03 0.21 11.37
C MET A 430 -8.71 1.00 11.37
N TYR A 431 -8.05 1.15 10.23
CA TYR A 431 -6.81 1.89 10.10
C TYR A 431 -6.98 3.39 10.36
N ASP A 432 -7.97 4.02 9.75
CA ASP A 432 -8.20 5.46 9.87
C ASP A 432 -8.52 5.86 11.31
N SER A 433 -9.23 4.99 12.03
CA SER A 433 -9.50 5.19 13.46
C SER A 433 -8.22 5.18 14.31
N LEU A 434 -7.26 4.30 14.03
CA LEU A 434 -5.93 4.30 14.67
C LEU A 434 -5.14 5.57 14.28
N TYR A 435 -5.12 5.89 13.00
CA TYR A 435 -4.42 7.05 12.45
C TYR A 435 -4.88 8.35 13.10
N GLU A 436 -6.19 8.60 13.16
CA GLU A 436 -6.78 9.79 13.77
C GLU A 436 -6.47 9.92 15.28
N MET A 437 -6.25 8.80 15.97
CA MET A 437 -5.87 8.76 17.38
C MET A 437 -4.35 8.86 17.62
N ASN A 438 -3.54 8.99 16.59
CA ASN A 438 -2.08 8.91 16.66
C ASN A 438 -1.57 7.58 17.27
N LEU A 439 -2.28 6.49 17.01
CA LEU A 439 -1.86 5.13 17.31
C LEU A 439 -1.17 4.56 16.07
N GLU A 440 0.13 4.86 15.93
CA GLU A 440 0.90 4.40 14.78
C GLU A 440 0.96 2.87 14.73
N CYS A 441 0.72 2.30 13.56
CA CYS A 441 0.79 0.86 13.34
C CYS A 441 1.66 0.51 12.11
N ASP A 442 2.07 -0.73 12.05
CA ASP A 442 2.60 -1.39 10.88
C ASP A 442 1.46 -2.12 10.17
N ILE A 443 1.37 -2.04 8.84
CA ILE A 443 0.46 -2.87 8.06
C ILE A 443 1.26 -4.07 7.55
N VAL A 444 0.85 -5.26 7.96
CA VAL A 444 1.63 -6.49 7.77
C VAL A 444 0.77 -7.54 7.08
N ASP A 445 1.33 -8.21 6.07
CA ASP A 445 0.71 -9.39 5.50
C ASP A 445 0.53 -10.47 6.58
N ALA A 446 -0.66 -11.05 6.67
CA ALA A 446 -1.01 -12.02 7.71
C ALA A 446 -0.10 -13.27 7.70
N ALA A 447 0.41 -13.66 6.53
CA ALA A 447 1.37 -14.78 6.41
C ALA A 447 2.75 -14.42 6.99
N ALA A 448 3.14 -13.14 6.92
CA ALA A 448 4.43 -12.63 7.41
C ALA A 448 4.36 -12.10 8.86
N LEU A 449 3.18 -12.05 9.46
CA LEU A 449 2.98 -11.50 10.80
C LEU A 449 3.80 -12.25 11.84
N ASP A 450 4.70 -11.52 12.52
CA ASP A 450 5.41 -11.99 13.72
C ASP A 450 4.79 -11.33 14.96
N PRO A 451 3.94 -12.06 15.70
CA PRO A 451 3.25 -11.47 16.86
C PRO A 451 4.18 -11.00 17.98
N GLU A 452 5.40 -11.53 18.07
CA GLU A 452 6.32 -11.18 19.17
C GLU A 452 6.90 -9.75 19.04
N LYS A 453 6.81 -9.14 17.85
CA LYS A 453 7.22 -7.74 17.63
C LYS A 453 6.23 -6.73 18.24
N TYR A 454 4.98 -7.12 18.47
CA TYR A 454 3.88 -6.21 18.77
C TYR A 454 3.28 -6.41 20.14
N ARG A 455 2.56 -5.41 20.64
CA ARG A 455 1.75 -5.47 21.86
C ARG A 455 0.25 -5.54 21.56
N MET A 456 -0.15 -4.99 20.40
CA MET A 456 -1.52 -5.04 19.93
C MET A 456 -1.53 -5.49 18.47
N ILE A 457 -2.42 -6.41 18.11
CA ILE A 457 -2.66 -6.85 16.75
C ILE A 457 -4.11 -6.56 16.40
N VAL A 458 -4.33 -5.93 15.25
CA VAL A 458 -5.65 -5.59 14.71
C VAL A 458 -5.88 -6.42 13.45
N THR A 459 -7.04 -7.09 13.36
CA THR A 459 -7.38 -7.98 12.24
C THR A 459 -8.69 -7.56 11.59
N PRO A 460 -8.65 -6.66 10.59
CA PRO A 460 -9.85 -6.24 9.86
C PRO A 460 -10.36 -7.38 8.97
N ALA A 461 -11.55 -7.91 9.25
CA ALA A 461 -12.21 -8.95 8.44
C ALA A 461 -11.24 -10.02 7.89
N LEU A 462 -10.33 -10.51 8.73
CA LEU A 462 -9.37 -11.56 8.37
C LEU A 462 -10.12 -12.87 8.16
N TYR A 463 -10.83 -12.95 7.02
CA TYR A 463 -11.84 -13.96 6.73
C TYR A 463 -11.25 -15.34 6.60
N CYS A 464 -10.19 -15.47 5.80
CA CYS A 464 -9.44 -16.71 5.63
C CYS A 464 -8.25 -16.74 6.58
N ALA A 465 -8.13 -17.77 7.39
CA ALA A 465 -6.99 -17.95 8.27
C ALA A 465 -6.65 -19.43 8.41
N SER A 466 -5.35 -19.77 8.36
CA SER A 466 -4.90 -21.13 8.62
C SER A 466 -4.90 -21.43 10.12
N GLU A 467 -5.04 -22.69 10.51
CA GLU A 467 -4.93 -23.11 11.90
C GLU A 467 -3.59 -22.71 12.53
N GLU A 468 -2.50 -22.67 11.73
CA GLU A 468 -1.20 -22.20 12.20
C GLU A 468 -1.23 -20.72 12.61
N LEU A 469 -1.80 -19.85 11.76
CA LEU A 469 -1.97 -18.42 12.07
C LEU A 469 -2.86 -18.24 13.30
N LEU A 470 -3.98 -18.97 13.37
CA LEU A 470 -4.90 -18.92 14.50
C LEU A 470 -4.22 -19.35 15.80
N GLY A 471 -3.41 -20.41 15.78
CA GLY A 471 -2.62 -20.84 16.94
C GLY A 471 -1.57 -19.81 17.38
N ARG A 472 -0.94 -19.09 16.43
CA ARG A 472 -0.02 -17.99 16.77
C ARG A 472 -0.75 -16.81 17.42
N LEU A 473 -1.94 -16.44 16.94
CA LEU A 473 -2.77 -15.38 17.52
C LEU A 473 -3.30 -15.77 18.91
N GLU A 474 -3.71 -17.02 19.07
CA GLU A 474 -4.11 -17.56 20.38
C GLU A 474 -2.95 -17.46 21.39
N ALA A 475 -1.78 -17.94 21.01
CA ALA A 475 -0.58 -17.89 21.85
C ALA A 475 -0.19 -16.44 22.20
N PHE A 476 -0.28 -15.52 21.25
CA PHE A 476 -0.04 -14.09 21.45
C PHE A 476 -0.97 -13.51 22.53
N ALA A 477 -2.26 -13.74 22.41
CA ALA A 477 -3.24 -13.25 23.40
C ALA A 477 -2.98 -13.85 24.78
N LYS A 478 -2.74 -15.16 24.91
CA LYS A 478 -2.44 -15.82 26.19
C LYS A 478 -1.16 -15.31 26.85
N LYS A 479 -0.14 -14.96 26.07
CA LYS A 479 1.16 -14.44 26.58
C LYS A 479 1.12 -12.99 27.06
N GLY A 480 0.05 -12.25 26.82
CA GLY A 480 -0.12 -10.86 27.27
C GLY A 480 -0.34 -9.86 26.16
N GLY A 481 -0.47 -10.32 24.92
CA GLY A 481 -0.83 -9.47 23.78
C GLY A 481 -2.31 -9.04 23.81
N VAL A 482 -2.60 -8.01 23.06
CA VAL A 482 -3.98 -7.52 22.87
C VAL A 482 -4.39 -7.75 21.43
N LEU A 483 -5.44 -8.54 21.22
CA LEU A 483 -6.02 -8.82 19.91
C LEU A 483 -7.31 -8.02 19.72
N VAL A 484 -7.42 -7.27 18.63
CA VAL A 484 -8.63 -6.52 18.25
C VAL A 484 -9.09 -6.97 16.89
N SER A 485 -10.24 -7.64 16.81
CA SER A 485 -10.75 -8.22 15.57
C SER A 485 -12.12 -7.66 15.21
N SER A 486 -12.38 -7.53 13.93
CA SER A 486 -13.72 -7.16 13.45
C SER A 486 -14.53 -8.41 13.07
N PHE A 487 -15.81 -8.20 12.86
CA PHE A 487 -16.72 -9.16 12.20
C PHE A 487 -16.07 -9.76 10.95
N LYS A 488 -16.57 -10.92 10.51
CA LYS A 488 -16.02 -11.69 9.39
C LYS A 488 -14.57 -12.12 9.56
N SER A 489 -13.99 -12.08 10.76
CA SER A 489 -12.65 -12.62 11.01
C SER A 489 -12.70 -14.10 11.39
N PHE A 490 -11.76 -14.89 10.86
CA PHE A 490 -11.49 -16.29 11.21
C PHE A 490 -12.62 -17.28 10.87
N VAL A 491 -13.39 -16.98 9.83
CA VAL A 491 -14.57 -17.74 9.44
C VAL A 491 -14.22 -18.97 8.61
N ALA A 492 -13.20 -18.88 7.78
CA ALA A 492 -12.88 -19.90 6.77
C ALA A 492 -11.39 -20.28 6.75
N ASP A 493 -11.13 -21.49 6.25
CA ASP A 493 -9.78 -21.96 5.95
C ASP A 493 -9.22 -21.30 4.66
N PRO A 494 -7.94 -21.52 4.31
CA PRO A 494 -7.35 -20.96 3.09
C PRO A 494 -8.01 -21.41 1.77
N GLN A 495 -8.82 -22.47 1.75
CA GLN A 495 -9.65 -22.89 0.62
C GLN A 495 -11.06 -22.27 0.63
N VAL A 496 -11.27 -21.28 1.54
CA VAL A 496 -12.55 -20.58 1.71
C VAL A 496 -13.70 -21.50 2.16
N ARG A 497 -13.35 -22.59 2.86
CA ARG A 497 -14.35 -23.43 3.52
C ARG A 497 -14.60 -22.93 4.92
N VAL A 498 -15.86 -22.64 5.23
CA VAL A 498 -16.26 -22.21 6.56
C VAL A 498 -15.97 -23.33 7.57
N TYR A 499 -15.31 -23.02 8.67
CA TYR A 499 -15.06 -23.95 9.76
C TYR A 499 -16.40 -24.45 10.34
N ALA A 500 -16.49 -25.76 10.55
CA ALA A 500 -17.72 -26.45 10.92
C ALA A 500 -17.91 -26.59 12.45
N ASP A 501 -17.33 -25.68 13.21
CA ASP A 501 -17.41 -25.65 14.67
C ASP A 501 -17.88 -24.28 15.19
N THR A 502 -17.71 -24.03 16.48
CA THR A 502 -18.12 -22.78 17.12
C THR A 502 -17.29 -21.61 16.60
N GLN A 503 -17.94 -20.59 16.03
CA GLN A 503 -17.29 -19.39 15.54
C GLN A 503 -16.94 -18.43 16.68
N PRO A 504 -15.77 -17.76 16.61
CA PRO A 504 -14.76 -17.75 15.55
C PRO A 504 -13.69 -18.87 15.70
N HIS A 505 -14.06 -20.12 15.46
CA HIS A 505 -13.20 -21.32 15.42
C HIS A 505 -12.28 -21.43 16.67
N ILE A 506 -11.00 -21.74 16.54
CA ILE A 506 -10.03 -21.86 17.64
C ILE A 506 -10.06 -20.64 18.56
N LEU A 507 -10.26 -19.45 18.00
CA LEU A 507 -10.20 -18.19 18.76
C LEU A 507 -11.47 -17.88 19.58
N HIS A 508 -12.56 -18.69 19.49
CA HIS A 508 -13.73 -18.45 20.33
C HIS A 508 -13.37 -18.46 21.82
N SER A 509 -12.45 -19.33 22.23
CA SER A 509 -11.97 -19.41 23.61
C SER A 509 -11.15 -18.18 24.05
N VAL A 510 -10.45 -17.52 23.10
CA VAL A 510 -9.67 -16.30 23.35
C VAL A 510 -10.59 -15.10 23.51
N PHE A 511 -11.56 -14.98 22.61
CA PHE A 511 -12.56 -13.91 22.68
C PHE A 511 -13.59 -14.12 23.76
N GLY A 512 -13.72 -15.33 24.34
CA GLY A 512 -14.69 -15.67 25.39
C GLY A 512 -16.14 -15.44 24.96
N MET A 513 -16.39 -15.54 23.66
CA MET A 513 -17.70 -15.37 23.04
C MET A 513 -17.85 -16.27 21.83
N SER A 514 -19.07 -16.52 21.44
CA SER A 514 -19.40 -17.23 20.22
C SER A 514 -20.52 -16.53 19.45
N TYR A 515 -20.68 -16.89 18.18
CA TYR A 515 -21.85 -16.53 17.38
C TYR A 515 -22.20 -17.64 16.39
N ASN A 516 -23.46 -17.72 16.05
CA ASN A 516 -23.97 -18.63 15.03
C ASN A 516 -25.03 -17.98 14.11
N GLN A 517 -25.22 -16.68 14.27
CA GLN A 517 -26.14 -15.88 13.46
C GLN A 517 -25.51 -14.53 13.14
N PHE A 518 -25.74 -14.10 11.91
CA PHE A 518 -25.39 -12.77 11.40
C PHE A 518 -26.52 -12.27 10.51
N THR A 519 -26.62 -10.97 10.30
CA THR A 519 -27.76 -10.36 9.63
C THR A 519 -27.45 -8.99 9.05
N ASP A 520 -28.32 -8.53 8.17
CA ASP A 520 -28.50 -7.10 7.90
C ASP A 520 -29.00 -6.43 9.20
N PRO A 521 -28.35 -5.37 9.65
CA PRO A 521 -28.67 -4.75 10.95
C PRO A 521 -30.02 -4.03 10.99
N GLY A 522 -30.61 -3.67 9.85
CA GLY A 522 -31.88 -2.93 9.78
C GLY A 522 -31.83 -1.63 10.57
N THR A 523 -32.58 -1.56 11.67
CA THR A 523 -32.66 -0.38 12.54
C THR A 523 -31.82 -0.52 13.84
N ALA A 524 -30.95 -1.51 13.91
CA ALA A 524 -30.13 -1.71 15.10
C ALA A 524 -29.14 -0.55 15.31
N SER A 525 -28.93 -0.20 16.57
CA SER A 525 -27.91 0.75 17.00
C SER A 525 -27.06 0.18 18.13
N ILE A 526 -25.94 0.83 18.40
CA ILE A 526 -25.07 0.59 19.55
C ILE A 526 -24.72 1.93 20.16
N LYS A 527 -24.99 2.11 21.47
CA LYS A 527 -24.76 3.39 22.17
C LYS A 527 -25.33 4.59 21.43
N GLY A 528 -26.53 4.44 20.86
CA GLY A 528 -27.21 5.46 20.08
C GLY A 528 -26.64 5.71 18.68
N GLN A 529 -25.61 4.99 18.27
CA GLN A 529 -25.02 5.08 16.92
C GLN A 529 -25.56 3.96 16.03
N PRO A 530 -25.90 4.23 14.76
CA PRO A 530 -26.43 3.21 13.85
C PRO A 530 -25.41 2.11 13.58
N VAL A 531 -25.89 0.87 13.50
CA VAL A 531 -25.16 -0.25 12.92
C VAL A 531 -25.53 -0.31 11.44
N GLN A 532 -24.55 -0.46 10.57
CA GLN A 532 -24.74 -0.43 9.13
C GLN A 532 -24.19 -1.70 8.50
N TYR A 533 -24.71 -2.07 7.35
CA TYR A 533 -24.26 -3.13 6.45
C TYR A 533 -24.29 -4.55 7.02
N PHE A 534 -23.68 -4.79 8.19
CA PHE A 534 -23.47 -6.15 8.69
C PHE A 534 -23.41 -6.21 10.22
N ALA A 535 -24.02 -7.25 10.81
CA ALA A 535 -24.02 -7.52 12.24
C ALA A 535 -23.93 -9.03 12.53
N GLU A 536 -23.04 -9.43 13.43
CA GLU A 536 -22.97 -10.74 14.07
C GLU A 536 -23.60 -10.67 15.45
N LEU A 537 -24.45 -11.64 15.80
CA LEU A 537 -25.15 -11.69 17.07
C LEU A 537 -24.30 -12.43 18.11
N LEU A 538 -23.46 -11.67 18.84
CA LEU A 538 -22.48 -12.24 19.75
C LEU A 538 -23.12 -12.71 21.06
N LYS A 539 -22.77 -13.92 21.49
CA LYS A 539 -23.12 -14.50 22.78
C LYS A 539 -21.90 -14.48 23.68
N CYS A 540 -21.94 -13.68 24.74
CA CYS A 540 -20.89 -13.67 25.75
C CYS A 540 -20.89 -14.97 26.56
N GLU A 541 -19.72 -15.57 26.75
CA GLU A 541 -19.45 -16.75 27.57
C GLU A 541 -18.58 -16.33 28.76
N GLU A 542 -17.28 -16.04 28.51
CA GLU A 542 -16.36 -15.46 29.49
C GLU A 542 -16.14 -13.95 29.24
N ALA A 543 -16.52 -13.44 28.05
CA ALA A 543 -16.38 -12.04 27.70
C ALA A 543 -17.38 -11.13 28.41
N GLU A 544 -16.97 -9.90 28.68
CA GLU A 544 -17.87 -8.80 29.01
C GLU A 544 -18.40 -8.14 27.73
N SER A 545 -19.69 -7.79 27.72
CA SER A 545 -20.24 -6.93 26.69
C SER A 545 -19.81 -5.49 26.95
N LEU A 546 -19.17 -4.87 25.94
CA LEU A 546 -18.87 -3.44 25.94
C LEU A 546 -20.02 -2.61 25.36
N ALA A 547 -20.81 -3.22 24.49
CA ALA A 547 -22.02 -2.64 23.94
C ALA A 547 -22.95 -3.73 23.39
N ASP A 548 -24.20 -3.72 23.80
CA ASP A 548 -25.26 -4.56 23.30
C ASP A 548 -26.00 -3.87 22.17
N TYR A 549 -26.67 -4.64 21.29
CA TYR A 549 -27.52 -4.06 20.25
C TYR A 549 -28.76 -3.41 20.88
N GLU A 550 -29.04 -2.20 20.53
CA GLU A 550 -30.29 -1.50 20.83
C GLU A 550 -31.30 -1.87 19.72
N HIS A 551 -31.99 -3.02 19.93
CA HIS A 551 -32.96 -3.55 18.99
C HIS A 551 -33.98 -4.41 19.68
N PRO A 552 -35.30 -4.36 19.34
CA PRO A 552 -36.34 -5.09 20.04
C PRO A 552 -36.15 -6.61 20.14
N TYR A 553 -35.51 -7.20 19.13
CA TYR A 553 -35.30 -8.66 19.07
C TYR A 553 -33.87 -9.10 19.33
N TRP A 554 -32.87 -8.22 19.14
CA TRP A 554 -31.46 -8.57 19.27
C TRP A 554 -30.77 -7.91 20.47
N GLY A 555 -31.52 -7.21 21.31
CA GLY A 555 -30.98 -6.54 22.50
C GLY A 555 -30.36 -7.47 23.54
N ALA A 556 -30.53 -8.79 23.43
CA ALA A 556 -29.86 -9.78 24.24
C ALA A 556 -28.48 -10.21 23.75
N TYR A 557 -28.06 -9.69 22.59
CA TYR A 557 -26.77 -10.00 22.00
C TYR A 557 -25.83 -8.80 22.09
N ALA A 558 -24.57 -9.08 22.37
CA ALA A 558 -23.53 -8.07 22.30
C ALA A 558 -23.16 -7.79 20.82
N GLY A 559 -22.83 -6.54 20.54
CA GLY A 559 -22.21 -6.14 19.28
C GLY A 559 -20.71 -5.93 19.43
N ILE A 560 -20.22 -5.64 20.65
CA ILE A 560 -18.80 -5.46 20.95
C ILE A 560 -18.49 -6.13 22.30
N THR A 561 -17.43 -6.95 22.30
CA THR A 561 -17.01 -7.68 23.51
C THR A 561 -15.55 -7.45 23.85
N ARG A 562 -15.21 -7.68 25.11
CA ARG A 562 -13.84 -7.76 25.63
C ARG A 562 -13.70 -8.99 26.51
N CYS A 563 -12.62 -9.73 26.32
CA CYS A 563 -12.26 -10.86 27.18
C CYS A 563 -10.84 -10.68 27.72
N GLN A 564 -10.64 -10.93 28.99
CA GLN A 564 -9.31 -11.14 29.55
C GLN A 564 -8.98 -12.62 29.47
N LYS A 565 -7.91 -12.97 28.75
CA LYS A 565 -7.47 -14.36 28.62
C LYS A 565 -6.06 -14.50 29.15
N GLU A 566 -5.89 -15.21 30.25
CA GLU A 566 -4.62 -15.34 30.96
C GLU A 566 -4.00 -13.97 31.28
N LYS A 567 -2.91 -13.60 30.52
CA LYS A 567 -2.19 -12.33 30.72
C LYS A 567 -2.60 -11.23 29.74
N GLY A 568 -3.31 -11.56 28.67
CA GLY A 568 -3.67 -10.61 27.63
C GLY A 568 -5.17 -10.36 27.52
N HIS A 569 -5.55 -9.67 26.45
CA HIS A 569 -6.92 -9.26 26.20
C HIS A 569 -7.29 -9.48 24.74
N ALA A 570 -8.58 -9.74 24.50
CA ALA A 570 -9.13 -9.85 23.17
C ALA A 570 -10.42 -9.02 23.07
N TYR A 571 -10.53 -8.25 22.00
CA TYR A 571 -11.66 -7.41 21.67
C TYR A 571 -12.26 -7.89 20.36
N TYR A 572 -13.57 -8.06 20.30
CA TYR A 572 -14.26 -8.41 19.07
C TYR A 572 -15.36 -7.40 18.77
N VAL A 573 -15.30 -6.83 17.58
CA VAL A 573 -16.27 -5.85 17.07
C VAL A 573 -17.14 -6.54 16.03
N GLY A 574 -18.30 -7.03 16.45
CA GLY A 574 -19.19 -7.88 15.65
C GLY A 574 -20.05 -7.12 14.63
N CYS A 575 -19.87 -5.82 14.45
CA CYS A 575 -20.67 -5.03 13.53
C CYS A 575 -19.91 -3.82 12.98
N PHE A 576 -20.36 -3.32 11.83
CA PHE A 576 -19.87 -2.04 11.31
C PHE A 576 -20.66 -0.88 11.92
N THR A 577 -19.98 0.06 12.55
CA THR A 577 -20.57 1.21 13.24
C THR A 577 -19.67 2.43 13.14
N SER A 578 -19.99 3.52 13.81
CA SER A 578 -19.25 4.77 13.74
C SER A 578 -17.78 4.62 14.21
N ARG A 579 -16.90 5.46 13.68
CA ARG A 579 -15.47 5.49 14.10
C ARG A 579 -15.31 5.93 15.55
N GLU A 580 -16.23 6.73 16.10
CA GLU A 580 -16.22 7.14 17.50
C GLU A 580 -16.31 5.93 18.44
N ILE A 581 -17.21 5.00 18.12
CA ILE A 581 -17.34 3.74 18.91
C ILE A 581 -16.05 2.89 18.78
N LEU A 582 -15.50 2.80 17.58
CA LEU A 582 -14.25 2.05 17.39
C LEU A 582 -13.06 2.70 18.12
N LYS A 583 -12.99 4.02 18.16
CA LYS A 583 -11.98 4.76 18.94
C LYS A 583 -12.10 4.46 20.45
N GLU A 584 -13.30 4.34 21.00
CA GLU A 584 -13.49 3.92 22.41
C GLU A 584 -12.93 2.50 22.66
N VAL A 585 -13.10 1.58 21.69
CA VAL A 585 -12.51 0.24 21.76
C VAL A 585 -10.98 0.33 21.76
N TYR A 586 -10.42 1.11 20.84
CA TYR A 586 -8.95 1.27 20.75
C TYR A 586 -8.36 1.96 21.98
N GLU A 587 -9.05 2.91 22.59
CA GLU A 587 -8.59 3.53 23.84
C GLU A 587 -8.41 2.50 24.95
N LYS A 588 -9.39 1.59 25.12
CA LYS A 588 -9.31 0.50 26.09
C LYS A 588 -8.22 -0.51 25.71
N ALA A 589 -8.15 -0.91 24.44
CA ALA A 589 -7.18 -1.89 23.93
C ALA A 589 -5.75 -1.38 24.06
N ALA A 590 -5.48 -0.11 23.72
CA ALA A 590 -4.17 0.51 23.87
C ALA A 590 -3.74 0.57 25.34
N LYS A 591 -4.68 0.89 26.25
CA LYS A 591 -4.42 0.86 27.70
C LYS A 591 -4.06 -0.54 28.19
N ASP A 592 -4.80 -1.56 27.78
CA ASP A 592 -4.52 -2.96 28.13
C ASP A 592 -3.19 -3.44 27.54
N ALA A 593 -2.81 -2.96 26.35
CA ALA A 593 -1.52 -3.22 25.71
C ALA A 593 -0.35 -2.44 26.33
N GLY A 594 -0.60 -1.55 27.29
CA GLY A 594 0.41 -0.65 27.86
C GLY A 594 0.99 0.33 26.83
N ILE A 595 0.19 0.71 25.83
CA ILE A 595 0.55 1.71 24.81
C ILE A 595 0.06 3.07 25.30
N LEU A 596 1.00 3.97 25.53
CA LEU A 596 0.68 5.33 25.97
C LEU A 596 0.14 6.13 24.77
N ARG A 597 -1.09 6.63 24.94
CA ARG A 597 -1.70 7.54 23.99
C ARG A 597 -1.31 8.98 24.32
N MET A 598 -1.08 9.78 23.31
CA MET A 598 -0.98 11.23 23.44
C MET A 598 -2.35 11.82 23.81
N GLY A 599 -2.39 12.97 24.43
CA GLY A 599 -3.64 13.60 24.86
C GLY A 599 -4.59 13.93 23.67
N PRO A 600 -5.89 14.14 23.93
CA PRO A 600 -6.89 14.37 22.89
C PRO A 600 -6.65 15.64 22.04
N GLU A 601 -5.86 16.58 22.53
CA GLU A 601 -5.42 17.75 21.76
C GLU A 601 -4.46 17.43 20.61
N LEU A 602 -3.90 16.21 20.62
CA LEU A 602 -3.01 15.66 19.59
C LEU A 602 -3.72 14.56 18.78
N GLU A 603 -4.98 14.76 18.45
CA GLU A 603 -5.73 13.96 17.49
C GLU A 603 -5.87 14.72 16.17
N PHE A 604 -6.31 13.99 15.12
CA PHE A 604 -6.64 14.64 13.85
C PHE A 604 -7.43 15.94 14.07
N PRO A 605 -7.05 17.03 13.39
CA PRO A 605 -6.13 17.15 12.26
C PRO A 605 -4.63 17.31 12.61
N VAL A 606 -4.20 17.10 13.86
CA VAL A 606 -2.79 17.08 14.24
C VAL A 606 -2.31 15.64 14.32
N ILE A 607 -1.50 15.22 13.37
CA ILE A 607 -0.93 13.87 13.33
C ILE A 607 0.51 13.92 13.83
N VAL A 608 0.83 13.00 14.71
CA VAL A 608 2.17 12.82 15.27
C VAL A 608 2.73 11.49 14.77
N ARG A 609 3.88 11.56 14.07
CA ARG A 609 4.59 10.36 13.65
C ARG A 609 6.01 10.39 14.20
N SER A 610 6.43 9.29 14.80
CA SER A 610 7.70 9.23 15.53
C SER A 610 8.62 8.14 14.99
N GLY A 611 9.92 8.32 15.19
CA GLY A 611 10.92 7.31 14.87
C GLY A 611 12.29 7.67 15.44
N VAL A 612 13.25 6.80 15.21
CA VAL A 612 14.62 6.97 15.67
C VAL A 612 15.54 7.11 14.45
N THR A 613 16.38 8.13 14.45
CA THR A 613 17.36 8.39 13.38
C THR A 613 18.50 7.36 13.42
N GLN A 614 19.33 7.33 12.38
CA GLN A 614 20.55 6.50 12.36
C GLN A 614 21.53 6.85 13.48
N GLU A 615 21.50 8.09 13.98
CA GLU A 615 22.32 8.56 15.11
C GLU A 615 21.72 8.21 16.48
N GLY A 616 20.58 7.52 16.52
CA GLY A 616 19.89 7.15 17.76
C GLY A 616 19.06 8.29 18.37
N LYS A 617 18.87 9.42 17.68
CA LYS A 617 18.02 10.53 18.12
C LYS A 617 16.57 10.25 17.79
N LYS A 618 15.69 10.57 18.72
CA LYS A 618 14.25 10.43 18.53
C LYS A 618 13.67 11.67 17.90
N LEU A 619 12.93 11.47 16.80
CA LEU A 619 12.22 12.51 16.07
C LEU A 619 10.72 12.33 16.16
N HIS A 620 10.02 13.46 16.26
CA HIS A 620 8.57 13.54 16.19
C HIS A 620 8.17 14.54 15.12
N TYR A 621 7.45 14.08 14.11
CA TYR A 621 6.85 14.94 13.11
C TYR A 621 5.44 15.32 13.58
N LEU A 622 5.19 16.61 13.76
CA LEU A 622 3.85 17.16 13.94
C LEU A 622 3.36 17.63 12.57
N LEU A 623 2.35 16.96 12.05
CA LEU A 623 1.75 17.20 10.74
C LEU A 623 0.36 17.75 10.94
N HIS A 624 0.10 18.97 10.47
CA HIS A 624 -1.18 19.66 10.69
C HIS A 624 -2.00 19.72 9.40
N TYR A 625 -3.01 18.89 9.31
CA TYR A 625 -3.89 18.75 8.15
C TYR A 625 -5.15 19.63 8.27
N SER A 626 -4.96 20.95 8.42
CA SER A 626 -6.07 21.91 8.49
C SER A 626 -5.62 23.29 8.02
N GLN A 627 -6.57 24.06 7.48
CA GLN A 627 -6.39 25.48 7.19
C GLN A 627 -6.55 26.38 8.43
N GLU A 628 -7.05 25.85 9.54
CA GLU A 628 -7.21 26.58 10.79
C GLU A 628 -5.93 26.53 11.62
N LYS A 629 -5.52 27.69 12.14
CA LYS A 629 -4.40 27.73 13.09
C LYS A 629 -4.76 27.03 14.38
N ARG A 630 -3.80 26.27 14.93
CA ARG A 630 -4.00 25.53 16.18
C ARG A 630 -2.84 25.73 17.15
N GLU A 631 -3.13 25.80 18.43
CA GLU A 631 -2.13 25.72 19.50
C GLU A 631 -2.29 24.41 20.24
N ILE A 632 -1.18 23.72 20.47
CA ILE A 632 -1.12 22.49 21.25
C ILE A 632 -0.12 22.62 22.39
N SER A 633 -0.30 21.84 23.45
CA SER A 633 0.66 21.71 24.53
C SER A 633 1.76 20.71 24.13
N CYS A 634 3.03 21.04 24.29
CA CYS A 634 4.14 20.14 24.03
C CYS A 634 4.06 18.90 24.93
N PRO A 635 3.91 17.66 24.39
CA PRO A 635 3.81 16.46 25.20
C PRO A 635 5.20 15.92 25.62
N PHE A 636 6.26 16.38 24.97
CA PHE A 636 7.62 15.87 25.12
C PHE A 636 8.37 16.63 26.22
N ALA A 637 9.35 15.96 26.88
CA ALA A 637 10.12 16.54 27.97
C ALA A 637 10.88 17.80 27.57
N CYS A 638 11.70 17.69 26.52
CA CYS A 638 12.41 18.79 25.89
C CYS A 638 12.68 18.42 24.44
N VAL A 639 12.30 19.28 23.50
CA VAL A 639 12.49 19.02 22.06
C VAL A 639 12.92 20.30 21.34
N ARG A 640 13.72 20.13 20.31
CA ARG A 640 14.12 21.21 19.39
C ARG A 640 13.44 21.02 18.04
N ASN A 641 12.77 22.03 17.52
CA ASN A 641 12.29 22.05 16.16
C ASN A 641 13.44 22.28 15.18
N LEU A 642 13.72 21.28 14.35
CA LEU A 642 14.83 21.33 13.38
C LEU A 642 14.66 22.36 12.28
N LEU A 643 13.41 22.83 12.03
CA LEU A 643 13.10 23.78 10.95
C LEU A 643 13.37 25.23 11.33
N ASP A 644 13.25 25.61 12.61
CA ASP A 644 13.41 26.99 13.08
C ASP A 644 14.34 27.13 14.32
N GLY A 645 14.82 26.00 14.85
CA GLY A 645 15.72 25.94 16.01
C GLY A 645 15.05 26.20 17.37
N LYS A 646 13.73 26.44 17.42
CA LYS A 646 13.02 26.68 18.68
C LYS A 646 13.02 25.45 19.58
N VAL A 647 13.24 25.68 20.86
CA VAL A 647 13.17 24.65 21.90
C VAL A 647 11.83 24.74 22.61
N TYR A 648 11.21 23.60 22.84
CA TYR A 648 9.96 23.48 23.58
C TYR A 648 10.11 22.51 24.74
N GLU A 649 9.68 22.91 25.91
CA GLU A 649 9.61 22.07 27.10
C GLU A 649 8.18 21.53 27.28
N LYS A 650 8.05 20.47 28.04
CA LYS A 650 6.74 19.85 28.35
C LYS A 650 5.75 20.91 28.87
N GLY A 651 4.59 20.96 28.26
CA GLY A 651 3.52 21.91 28.60
C GLY A 651 3.65 23.29 27.95
N SER A 652 4.80 23.60 27.28
CA SER A 652 4.92 24.84 26.50
C SER A 652 4.01 24.81 25.27
N ARG A 653 3.59 25.98 24.79
CA ARG A 653 2.70 26.10 23.63
C ARG A 653 3.48 25.95 22.32
N ILE A 654 3.00 25.08 21.45
CA ILE A 654 3.44 24.96 20.06
C ILE A 654 2.32 25.47 19.15
N SER A 655 2.61 26.51 18.39
CA SER A 655 1.69 27.07 17.40
C SER A 655 1.88 26.39 16.04
N LEU A 656 0.79 25.90 15.47
CA LEU A 656 0.71 25.29 14.14
C LEU A 656 -0.06 26.25 13.23
N SER A 657 0.54 26.60 12.11
CA SER A 657 -0.12 27.34 11.03
C SER A 657 -0.97 26.41 10.18
N ASP A 658 -1.65 26.96 9.18
CA ASP A 658 -2.32 26.21 8.13
C ASP A 658 -1.32 25.30 7.38
N TRP A 659 -1.69 24.05 7.21
CA TRP A 659 -0.89 23.00 6.52
C TRP A 659 0.58 22.94 6.97
N ASP A 660 0.80 23.06 8.29
CA ASP A 660 2.14 23.17 8.89
C ASP A 660 2.79 21.83 9.19
N VAL A 661 4.12 21.84 9.24
CA VAL A 661 4.93 20.74 9.75
C VAL A 661 5.97 21.25 10.73
N LYS A 662 6.14 20.55 11.85
CA LYS A 662 7.26 20.70 12.78
C LYS A 662 8.00 19.37 12.90
N ILE A 663 9.32 19.43 13.02
CA ILE A 663 10.17 18.25 13.22
C ILE A 663 10.91 18.45 14.54
N LEU A 664 10.48 17.70 15.53
CA LEU A 664 10.95 17.86 16.90
C LEU A 664 11.96 16.75 17.24
N GLU A 665 13.20 17.14 17.49
CA GLU A 665 14.27 16.24 17.96
C GLU A 665 14.31 16.28 19.49
N GLU A 666 14.26 15.12 20.17
CA GLU A 666 14.43 15.06 21.63
C GLU A 666 15.83 15.49 22.03
N GLU A 667 15.92 16.39 23.01
CA GLU A 667 17.18 16.83 23.60
C GLU A 667 17.41 16.13 24.94
N GLU A 668 18.65 15.65 25.15
CA GLU A 668 19.07 15.18 26.46
C GLU A 668 19.10 16.36 27.44
N ARG A 669 18.46 16.24 28.60
CA ARG A 669 18.66 17.20 29.66
C ARG A 669 20.11 17.02 30.15
N HIS A 670 20.94 18.01 29.95
CA HIS A 670 22.15 18.13 30.72
C HIS A 670 21.70 18.66 32.11
N ASP A 671 21.49 17.71 33.05
CA ASP A 671 21.30 18.05 34.47
C ASP A 671 22.58 18.71 35.06
#